data_9c94a913571045710858e43bf1ad7500
#
_entry.id   9c94a913571045710858e43bf1ad7500
#
_cell.length_a   1.000
_cell.length_b   1.000
_cell.length_c   1.000
_cell.angle_alpha   90.00
_cell.angle_beta   90.00
_cell.angle_gamma   90.00
#
_symmetry.space_group_name_H-M   'P 1'
#
loop_
_entity.id
_entity.type
_entity.pdbx_description
1 polymer ?
#
loop_
_entity_poly.entity_id
_entity_poly.type
_entity_poly.pdbx_seq_one_letter_code
_entity_poly.pdbx_strand_id
1 'polypeptide(L)'
;MKNKRIEWVDIYKGILIFLVVLGHCHNFQLISYIYTFHMAAFFFISGYTSDYSKLSLTDYIKRKFKSLMVPFFVVNTFFLFIQYVMSVLGIYKYFYPTTYSFNSLINFFKYFWTPDFGGATWFLVVLFFASVCSKLIYDLTEKSKHTSEKDLYIKRLIISSILLIVTYYLFYSSKEAVAYFLDLIPMSLFFVTLGNTFKNVKLNINKVEKTCLTIFSLALYVWYAAFNYQHIEWTTRSFPNIIIMVAVSLSGILLFSLLAKGIVKLKDKFNFKINLLDYLGKHSLAILVFHFLALRIIFVALYLLKLVDISQLQSLVPTYTNFFVTILTAIVATILSLGLEKLVLALITLTKKFYSFLKNHYNVTACLLLTALVFVFSSWTLTSKNFFVFDDYNNLATLPFSKFSDIISILPTDVYCSRSGGWVVVKILLNIFGTNYLGHIVAMLLLHSINACLVYFIALKILHKYKEKRVISLISALIFALYPVSTFASFWEAGMFDLFGFTLTLISTRIYIAIDELENKNKPRKIILSVIMILVYYISLRTKEMFIGLPAALLAYSFIRDIERCEKTKAKFKLSTNYIKEFLKKNSYLLVMIVVMFAYFIYSRYLNSLSAVTHNIKDAYYYTFNPLVLIEDLFIYIYAYFTTSSLVYGNVTDIINYTAQYKMAILIVIMIIIYLTIKKLLKKDYSYLIAIGFFLVLILPVLPMPNMHHVLYLYAPSAFLAIIIANLVYSIIKRVIDSNFAIVLLTIFVLLLINHSSCITGFRTYWTNTAYQDKKTYNYLLKLSKKYKDKVEKVYVINVPKGYTSFTNGPGFIINSTFNNPKIKVYINQKNYDLNDEKILVIDYNKTNYKVLKGE
;
A
#
# COMPACT_ATOMS: atom_id res chain seq x y z
N MET A 1 -36.05 3.36 22.68
CA MET A 1 -36.08 4.48 23.63
C MET A 1 -34.71 5.16 23.67
N LYS A 2 -34.59 6.42 23.29
CA LYS A 2 -33.36 7.19 23.51
C LYS A 2 -33.14 7.30 25.03
N ASN A 3 -32.06 6.71 25.56
CA ASN A 3 -31.68 6.90 26.95
C ASN A 3 -31.60 8.42 27.23
N LYS A 4 -32.40 8.92 28.14
CA LYS A 4 -32.37 10.33 28.58
C LYS A 4 -30.95 10.60 29.10
N ARG A 5 -30.21 11.51 28.45
CA ARG A 5 -28.86 11.91 28.92
C ARG A 5 -28.96 12.52 30.29
N ILE A 6 -27.95 12.27 31.12
CA ILE A 6 -27.88 12.78 32.50
C ILE A 6 -27.01 14.05 32.48
N GLU A 7 -27.61 15.21 32.61
CA GLU A 7 -26.97 16.52 32.38
C GLU A 7 -25.72 16.72 33.24
N TRP A 8 -25.76 16.41 34.55
CA TRP A 8 -24.56 16.58 35.39
C TRP A 8 -23.38 15.70 34.93
N VAL A 9 -23.65 14.56 34.27
CA VAL A 9 -22.62 13.66 33.71
C VAL A 9 -21.93 14.30 32.52
N ASP A 10 -22.71 14.97 31.64
CA ASP A 10 -22.14 15.64 30.47
C ASP A 10 -21.30 16.86 30.93
N ILE A 11 -21.77 17.66 31.92
CA ILE A 11 -21.00 18.75 32.55
C ILE A 11 -19.72 18.21 33.22
N TYR A 12 -19.82 17.10 33.97
CA TYR A 12 -18.68 16.47 34.61
C TYR A 12 -17.62 16.05 33.58
N LYS A 13 -18.02 15.39 32.49
CA LYS A 13 -17.12 15.02 31.38
C LYS A 13 -16.50 16.28 30.73
N GLY A 14 -17.25 17.35 30.60
CA GLY A 14 -16.76 18.63 30.08
C GLY A 14 -15.66 19.23 30.92
N ILE A 15 -15.83 19.20 32.25
CA ILE A 15 -14.78 19.62 33.20
C ILE A 15 -13.55 18.72 33.08
N LEU A 16 -13.75 17.41 33.13
CA LEU A 16 -12.66 16.42 33.06
C LEU A 16 -11.85 16.53 31.78
N ILE A 17 -12.49 16.68 30.63
CA ILE A 17 -11.75 16.74 29.36
C ILE A 17 -10.96 18.00 29.18
N PHE A 18 -11.49 19.15 29.69
CA PHE A 18 -10.73 20.39 29.71
C PHE A 18 -9.50 20.27 30.63
N LEU A 19 -9.66 19.64 31.82
CA LEU A 19 -8.55 19.36 32.73
C LEU A 19 -7.50 18.43 32.10
N VAL A 20 -7.89 17.46 31.28
CA VAL A 20 -6.93 16.63 30.51
C VAL A 20 -6.08 17.48 29.58
N VAL A 21 -6.70 18.35 28.77
CA VAL A 21 -5.96 19.26 27.88
C VAL A 21 -5.05 20.19 28.67
N LEU A 22 -5.55 20.76 29.76
CA LEU A 22 -4.80 21.66 30.65
C LEU A 22 -3.60 20.92 31.30
N GLY A 23 -3.79 19.67 31.74
CA GLY A 23 -2.72 18.84 32.31
C GLY A 23 -1.60 18.53 31.32
N HIS A 24 -1.89 18.50 30.01
CA HIS A 24 -0.90 18.35 28.95
C HIS A 24 -0.27 19.68 28.49
N CYS A 25 -0.56 20.82 29.17
CA CYS A 25 0.10 22.11 28.93
C CYS A 25 1.20 22.41 29.95
N HIS A 26 1.73 21.45 30.69
CA HIS A 26 2.86 21.46 31.64
C HIS A 26 3.02 22.71 32.50
N ASN A 27 2.00 23.05 33.29
CA ASN A 27 2.20 23.90 34.47
C ASN A 27 2.37 22.97 35.68
N PHE A 28 3.56 22.93 36.29
CA PHE A 28 3.87 22.05 37.41
C PHE A 28 2.89 22.15 38.57
N GLN A 29 2.42 23.34 38.89
CA GLN A 29 1.48 23.59 39.99
C GLN A 29 0.08 22.97 39.67
N LEU A 30 -0.39 23.05 38.45
CA LEU A 30 -1.70 22.49 38.06
C LEU A 30 -1.69 20.98 37.86
N ILE A 31 -0.56 20.43 37.48
CA ILE A 31 -0.43 19.00 37.20
C ILE A 31 -0.78 18.17 38.43
N SER A 32 -0.27 18.52 39.61
CA SER A 32 -0.52 17.75 40.82
C SER A 32 -1.99 17.60 41.15
N TYR A 33 -2.79 18.66 40.95
CA TYR A 33 -4.24 18.59 41.15
C TYR A 33 -4.96 17.79 40.08
N ILE A 34 -4.54 17.86 38.82
CA ILE A 34 -5.22 17.19 37.70
C ILE A 34 -4.92 15.72 37.68
N TYR A 35 -3.63 15.34 37.73
CA TYR A 35 -3.19 13.96 37.55
C TYR A 35 -3.59 13.04 38.71
N THR A 36 -3.89 13.60 39.85
CA THR A 36 -4.37 12.86 41.04
C THR A 36 -5.63 12.03 40.75
N PHE A 37 -6.54 12.47 39.86
CA PHE A 37 -7.85 11.79 39.73
C PHE A 37 -8.42 11.67 38.32
N HIS A 38 -8.00 12.51 37.35
CA HIS A 38 -8.73 12.68 36.07
C HIS A 38 -8.89 11.37 35.27
N MET A 39 -7.89 10.51 35.22
CA MET A 39 -7.96 9.23 34.51
C MET A 39 -8.92 8.25 35.22
N ALA A 40 -8.78 8.10 36.52
CA ALA A 40 -9.69 7.32 37.34
C ALA A 40 -11.16 7.78 37.20
N ALA A 41 -11.37 9.08 37.10
CA ALA A 41 -12.68 9.70 36.95
C ALA A 41 -13.36 9.34 35.60
N PHE A 42 -12.59 9.28 34.50
CA PHE A 42 -13.14 8.83 33.21
C PHE A 42 -13.55 7.35 33.21
N PHE A 43 -12.78 6.48 33.84
CA PHE A 43 -13.17 5.08 34.00
C PHE A 43 -14.38 4.94 34.91
N PHE A 44 -14.42 5.66 36.02
CA PHE A 44 -15.55 5.67 36.96
C PHE A 44 -16.84 6.13 36.27
N ILE A 45 -16.84 7.25 35.54
CA ILE A 45 -18.04 7.77 34.89
C ILE A 45 -18.52 6.86 33.73
N SER A 46 -17.61 6.14 33.07
CA SER A 46 -17.98 5.14 32.08
C SER A 46 -18.75 3.97 32.71
N GLY A 47 -18.32 3.50 33.88
CA GLY A 47 -19.03 2.52 34.68
C GLY A 47 -20.39 3.01 35.18
N TYR A 48 -20.43 4.24 35.71
CA TYR A 48 -21.66 4.88 36.19
C TYR A 48 -22.73 5.01 35.10
N THR A 49 -22.34 5.26 33.87
CA THR A 49 -23.26 5.38 32.72
C THR A 49 -23.64 4.03 32.09
N SER A 50 -22.94 2.95 32.45
CA SER A 50 -23.19 1.61 31.90
C SER A 50 -24.43 0.97 32.52
N ASP A 51 -25.20 0.27 31.70
CA ASP A 51 -26.34 -0.57 32.12
C ASP A 51 -26.12 -1.97 31.59
N TYR A 52 -25.74 -2.87 32.46
CA TYR A 52 -25.37 -4.23 32.09
C TYR A 52 -26.56 -5.16 31.96
N SER A 53 -27.71 -4.86 32.56
CA SER A 53 -28.91 -5.73 32.54
C SER A 53 -29.60 -5.74 31.15
N LYS A 54 -29.45 -4.69 30.35
CA LYS A 54 -30.20 -4.51 29.12
C LYS A 54 -29.67 -5.23 27.86
N LEU A 55 -28.46 -5.72 27.89
CA LEU A 55 -27.80 -6.28 26.72
C LEU A 55 -27.13 -7.61 27.01
N SER A 56 -27.20 -8.54 26.05
CA SER A 56 -26.35 -9.74 26.09
C SER A 56 -24.87 -9.34 26.04
N LEU A 57 -23.96 -10.22 26.49
CA LEU A 57 -22.53 -9.98 26.46
C LEU A 57 -22.06 -9.67 25.01
N THR A 58 -22.53 -10.44 24.05
CA THR A 58 -22.21 -10.25 22.61
C THR A 58 -22.66 -8.91 22.08
N ASP A 59 -23.87 -8.47 22.41
CA ASP A 59 -24.38 -7.17 21.93
C ASP A 59 -23.70 -6.00 22.64
N TYR A 60 -23.33 -6.20 23.92
CA TYR A 60 -22.55 -5.22 24.66
C TYR A 60 -21.16 -5.04 24.06
N ILE A 61 -20.48 -6.16 23.74
CA ILE A 61 -19.16 -6.14 23.04
C ILE A 61 -19.28 -5.40 21.70
N LYS A 62 -20.26 -5.76 20.85
CA LYS A 62 -20.49 -5.10 19.57
C LYS A 62 -20.71 -3.60 19.73
N ARG A 63 -21.51 -3.18 20.69
CA ARG A 63 -21.79 -1.77 20.98
C ARG A 63 -20.55 -1.02 21.44
N LYS A 64 -19.78 -1.60 22.39
CA LYS A 64 -18.54 -0.99 22.90
C LYS A 64 -17.46 -0.97 21.82
N PHE A 65 -17.34 -2.01 21.02
CA PHE A 65 -16.43 -2.07 19.89
C PHE A 65 -16.72 -0.91 18.90
N LYS A 66 -17.99 -0.73 18.52
CA LYS A 66 -18.40 0.36 17.62
C LYS A 66 -18.12 1.75 18.20
N SER A 67 -18.26 1.93 19.52
CA SER A 67 -18.11 3.24 20.16
C SER A 67 -16.68 3.58 20.57
N LEU A 68 -15.78 2.61 20.76
CA LEU A 68 -14.42 2.80 21.25
C LEU A 68 -13.35 2.32 20.25
N MET A 69 -13.49 1.07 19.76
CA MET A 69 -12.47 0.48 18.89
C MET A 69 -12.55 1.02 17.45
N VAL A 70 -13.74 1.25 16.91
CA VAL A 70 -13.87 1.87 15.58
C VAL A 70 -13.25 3.27 15.53
N PRO A 71 -13.55 4.19 16.47
CA PRO A 71 -12.82 5.46 16.57
C PRO A 71 -11.31 5.28 16.73
N PHE A 72 -10.85 4.34 17.56
CA PHE A 72 -9.42 4.02 17.73
C PHE A 72 -8.78 3.67 16.37
N PHE A 73 -9.35 2.72 15.63
CA PHE A 73 -8.80 2.30 14.33
C PHE A 73 -8.81 3.44 13.30
N VAL A 74 -9.91 4.19 13.20
CA VAL A 74 -10.04 5.28 12.23
C VAL A 74 -9.02 6.38 12.51
N VAL A 75 -8.89 6.79 13.77
CA VAL A 75 -8.00 7.89 14.15
C VAL A 75 -6.53 7.48 14.06
N ASN A 76 -6.17 6.29 14.50
CA ASN A 76 -4.79 5.82 14.41
C ASN A 76 -4.36 5.65 12.94
N THR A 77 -5.26 5.17 12.06
CA THR A 77 -5.01 5.16 10.61
C THR A 77 -4.78 6.58 10.06
N PHE A 78 -5.56 7.54 10.50
CA PHE A 78 -5.39 8.95 10.11
C PHE A 78 -4.04 9.52 10.58
N PHE A 79 -3.65 9.27 11.84
CA PHE A 79 -2.35 9.71 12.35
C PHE A 79 -1.19 9.03 11.64
N LEU A 80 -1.30 7.74 11.37
CA LEU A 80 -0.30 6.99 10.62
C LEU A 80 -0.12 7.55 9.21
N PHE A 81 -1.23 7.92 8.55
CA PHE A 81 -1.20 8.58 7.25
C PHE A 81 -0.48 9.94 7.30
N ILE A 82 -0.77 10.78 8.30
CA ILE A 82 -0.08 12.07 8.50
C ILE A 82 1.42 11.84 8.71
N GLN A 83 1.80 10.90 9.56
CA GLN A 83 3.20 10.57 9.83
C GLN A 83 3.93 10.12 8.56
N TYR A 84 3.29 9.27 7.76
CA TYR A 84 3.83 8.83 6.48
C TYR A 84 4.06 10.01 5.52
N VAL A 85 3.06 10.87 5.34
CA VAL A 85 3.17 12.06 4.48
C VAL A 85 4.28 12.99 4.96
N MET A 86 4.37 13.25 6.27
CA MET A 86 5.44 14.08 6.85
C MET A 86 6.83 13.46 6.65
N SER A 87 6.93 12.14 6.73
CA SER A 87 8.20 11.42 6.47
C SER A 87 8.62 11.55 5.02
N VAL A 88 7.70 11.36 4.07
CA VAL A 88 7.96 11.51 2.63
C VAL A 88 8.39 12.93 2.27
N LEU A 89 7.76 13.95 2.90
CA LEU A 89 8.10 15.36 2.72
C LEU A 89 9.38 15.79 3.46
N GLY A 90 10.01 14.89 4.25
CA GLY A 90 11.20 15.21 5.04
C GLY A 90 10.94 16.13 6.24
N ILE A 91 9.66 16.35 6.59
CA ILE A 91 9.22 17.22 7.68
C ILE A 91 9.24 16.50 9.03
N TYR A 92 9.06 15.18 9.04
CA TYR A 92 8.94 14.36 10.24
C TYR A 92 10.13 14.53 11.21
N LYS A 93 11.35 14.64 10.70
CA LYS A 93 12.58 14.83 11.49
C LYS A 93 12.60 16.08 12.39
N TYR A 94 11.78 17.09 12.08
CA TYR A 94 11.69 18.30 12.90
C TYR A 94 10.85 18.10 14.16
N PHE A 95 10.00 17.08 14.19
CA PHE A 95 9.12 16.74 15.30
C PHE A 95 9.61 15.57 16.12
N TYR A 96 10.33 14.65 15.50
CA TYR A 96 10.79 13.40 16.12
C TYR A 96 12.24 13.14 15.76
N PRO A 97 13.13 12.90 16.76
CA PRO A 97 14.55 12.63 16.52
C PRO A 97 14.78 11.24 15.87
N THR A 98 13.80 10.35 15.95
CA THR A 98 13.89 9.00 15.35
C THR A 98 13.43 8.99 13.90
N THR A 99 14.11 8.22 13.06
CA THR A 99 13.68 8.01 11.67
C THR A 99 12.43 7.14 11.64
N TYR A 100 11.40 7.65 10.97
CA TYR A 100 10.19 6.87 10.70
C TYR A 100 10.48 5.83 9.62
N SER A 101 10.32 4.56 9.95
CA SER A 101 10.65 3.46 9.05
C SER A 101 9.61 2.35 9.14
N PHE A 102 8.99 2.01 8.01
CA PHE A 102 8.09 0.85 7.87
C PHE A 102 8.82 -0.44 7.48
N ASN A 103 10.12 -0.56 7.74
CA ASN A 103 10.94 -1.67 7.27
C ASN A 103 10.56 -3.04 7.85
N SER A 104 9.63 -3.10 8.80
CA SER A 104 9.09 -4.35 9.31
C SER A 104 7.61 -4.25 9.68
N LEU A 105 6.91 -5.39 9.61
CA LEU A 105 5.53 -5.52 10.05
C LEU A 105 5.38 -5.16 11.55
N ILE A 106 6.40 -5.45 12.34
CA ILE A 106 6.43 -5.11 13.78
C ILE A 106 6.42 -3.61 13.96
N ASN A 107 7.23 -2.86 13.20
CA ASN A 107 7.25 -1.39 13.24
C ASN A 107 5.92 -0.79 12.80
N PHE A 108 5.28 -1.36 11.77
CA PHE A 108 3.94 -0.95 11.36
C PHE A 108 2.94 -1.09 12.52
N PHE A 109 2.88 -2.24 13.18
CA PHE A 109 1.96 -2.45 14.32
C PHE A 109 2.32 -1.55 15.49
N LYS A 110 3.60 -1.31 15.78
CA LYS A 110 4.04 -0.38 16.81
C LYS A 110 3.53 1.04 16.54
N TYR A 111 3.79 1.59 15.36
CA TYR A 111 3.33 2.93 14.98
C TYR A 111 1.81 3.03 14.86
N PHE A 112 1.14 1.97 14.44
CA PHE A 112 -0.31 1.95 14.38
C PHE A 112 -0.95 1.95 15.77
N TRP A 113 -0.39 1.19 16.72
CA TRP A 113 -0.93 1.06 18.07
C TRP A 113 -0.65 2.28 18.94
N THR A 114 0.52 2.88 18.78
CA THR A 114 0.96 4.06 19.50
C THR A 114 1.48 5.11 18.53
N PRO A 115 0.59 5.76 17.74
CA PRO A 115 1.01 6.79 16.82
C PRO A 115 1.48 8.03 17.58
N ASP A 116 2.53 8.68 17.09
CA ASP A 116 3.18 9.80 17.75
C ASP A 116 2.24 11.01 17.99
N PHE A 117 1.21 11.18 17.16
CA PHE A 117 0.17 12.19 17.36
C PHE A 117 -1.01 11.73 18.21
N GLY A 118 -1.07 10.45 18.53
CA GLY A 118 -2.18 9.79 19.20
C GLY A 118 -1.94 9.45 20.66
N GLY A 119 -1.12 10.20 21.38
CA GLY A 119 -0.67 9.88 22.73
C GLY A 119 -1.74 9.47 23.75
N ALA A 120 -3.00 9.89 23.58
CA ALA A 120 -4.11 9.51 24.45
C ALA A 120 -5.00 8.37 23.90
N THR A 121 -4.75 7.83 22.71
CA THR A 121 -5.63 6.82 22.09
C THR A 121 -5.59 5.47 22.81
N TRP A 122 -4.53 5.15 23.56
CA TRP A 122 -4.42 3.97 24.41
C TRP A 122 -5.60 3.82 25.37
N PHE A 123 -6.12 4.94 25.88
CA PHE A 123 -7.27 4.98 26.78
C PHE A 123 -8.50 4.24 26.22
N LEU A 124 -8.76 4.36 24.92
CA LEU A 124 -9.91 3.74 24.27
C LEU A 124 -9.84 2.23 24.33
N VAL A 125 -8.65 1.67 24.12
CA VAL A 125 -8.41 0.22 24.16
C VAL A 125 -8.59 -0.30 25.57
N VAL A 126 -7.95 0.36 26.56
CA VAL A 126 -8.05 -0.03 27.97
C VAL A 126 -9.48 0.07 28.47
N LEU A 127 -10.19 1.15 28.12
CA LEU A 127 -11.61 1.33 28.49
C LEU A 127 -12.52 0.28 27.85
N PHE A 128 -12.22 -0.12 26.60
CA PHE A 128 -12.97 -1.18 25.94
C PHE A 128 -12.85 -2.49 26.73
N PHE A 129 -11.64 -2.95 26.98
CA PHE A 129 -11.41 -4.20 27.70
C PHE A 129 -11.93 -4.14 29.16
N ALA A 130 -11.67 -3.05 29.87
CA ALA A 130 -12.19 -2.86 31.23
C ALA A 130 -13.73 -2.91 31.28
N SER A 131 -14.40 -2.30 30.29
CA SER A 131 -15.86 -2.33 30.18
C SER A 131 -16.39 -3.74 29.89
N VAL A 132 -15.72 -4.49 29.00
CA VAL A 132 -16.09 -5.88 28.66
C VAL A 132 -15.87 -6.79 29.85
N CYS A 133 -14.73 -6.69 30.53
CA CYS A 133 -14.45 -7.47 31.74
C CYS A 133 -15.46 -7.18 32.87
N SER A 134 -15.84 -5.90 33.06
CA SER A 134 -16.85 -5.55 34.06
C SER A 134 -18.21 -6.14 33.71
N LYS A 135 -18.62 -6.16 32.42
CA LYS A 135 -19.84 -6.86 31.99
C LYS A 135 -19.75 -8.37 32.20
N LEU A 136 -18.58 -8.98 31.91
CA LEU A 136 -18.37 -10.41 32.11
C LEU A 136 -18.50 -10.78 33.60
N ILE A 137 -17.88 -9.99 34.51
CA ILE A 137 -18.00 -10.18 35.95
C ILE A 137 -19.48 -10.01 36.37
N TYR A 138 -20.19 -9.05 35.81
CA TYR A 138 -21.62 -8.88 36.01
C TYR A 138 -22.40 -10.15 35.67
N ASP A 139 -22.22 -10.70 34.46
CA ASP A 139 -22.97 -11.89 33.99
C ASP A 139 -22.62 -13.17 34.76
N LEU A 140 -21.34 -13.35 35.15
CA LEU A 140 -20.89 -14.50 35.91
C LEU A 140 -21.44 -14.50 37.34
N THR A 141 -21.64 -13.30 37.93
CA THR A 141 -22.13 -13.18 39.31
C THR A 141 -23.65 -13.16 39.37
N GLU A 142 -24.38 -12.80 38.32
CA GLU A 142 -25.85 -12.71 38.31
C GLU A 142 -26.54 -14.10 38.43
N LYS A 143 -25.84 -15.18 38.06
CA LYS A 143 -26.37 -16.56 38.15
C LYS A 143 -26.59 -17.05 39.57
N SER A 144 -26.18 -16.32 40.60
CA SER A 144 -26.35 -16.71 42.01
C SER A 144 -27.74 -16.30 42.51
N LYS A 145 -28.69 -17.20 42.48
CA LYS A 145 -30.12 -16.99 42.79
C LYS A 145 -30.49 -16.60 44.25
N HIS A 146 -29.54 -16.61 45.20
CA HIS A 146 -29.81 -16.43 46.63
C HIS A 146 -29.18 -15.17 47.26
N THR A 147 -28.60 -14.23 46.48
CA THR A 147 -27.90 -13.06 47.00
C THR A 147 -28.67 -11.77 46.72
N SER A 148 -28.69 -10.84 47.67
CA SER A 148 -29.31 -9.52 47.45
C SER A 148 -28.60 -8.76 46.36
N GLU A 149 -29.29 -7.87 45.61
CA GLU A 149 -28.66 -7.07 44.57
C GLU A 149 -27.48 -6.25 45.10
N LYS A 150 -27.58 -5.72 46.31
CA LYS A 150 -26.49 -4.96 46.95
C LYS A 150 -25.26 -5.82 47.17
N ASP A 151 -25.43 -7.05 47.66
CA ASP A 151 -24.32 -7.97 47.92
C ASP A 151 -23.63 -8.40 46.60
N LEU A 152 -24.40 -8.54 45.52
CA LEU A 152 -23.83 -8.84 44.19
C LEU A 152 -22.93 -7.69 43.71
N TYR A 153 -23.31 -6.40 43.87
CA TYR A 153 -22.46 -5.28 43.51
C TYR A 153 -21.20 -5.23 44.39
N ILE A 154 -21.32 -5.50 45.70
CA ILE A 154 -20.17 -5.55 46.61
C ILE A 154 -19.24 -6.70 46.21
N LYS A 155 -19.76 -7.88 45.89
CA LYS A 155 -18.96 -9.03 45.41
C LYS A 155 -18.17 -8.69 44.15
N ARG A 156 -18.80 -8.01 43.18
CA ARG A 156 -18.13 -7.54 41.93
C ARG A 156 -17.01 -6.58 42.24
N LEU A 157 -17.22 -5.64 43.15
CA LEU A 157 -16.21 -4.71 43.61
C LEU A 157 -15.03 -5.41 44.28
N ILE A 158 -15.30 -6.39 45.14
CA ILE A 158 -14.25 -7.21 45.82
C ILE A 158 -13.40 -7.92 44.73
N ILE A 159 -14.04 -8.58 43.75
CA ILE A 159 -13.32 -9.26 42.68
C ILE A 159 -12.39 -8.28 41.90
N SER A 160 -12.90 -7.12 41.54
CA SER A 160 -12.10 -6.12 40.82
C SER A 160 -10.99 -5.51 41.69
N SER A 161 -11.18 -5.40 43.02
CA SER A 161 -10.16 -4.96 43.98
C SER A 161 -9.03 -5.99 44.12
N ILE A 162 -9.36 -7.29 44.19
CA ILE A 162 -8.35 -8.36 44.25
C ILE A 162 -7.50 -8.32 42.96
N LEU A 163 -8.11 -8.21 41.77
CA LEU A 163 -7.41 -8.12 40.52
C LEU A 163 -6.49 -6.89 40.47
N LEU A 164 -6.93 -5.75 40.97
CA LEU A 164 -6.11 -4.54 41.10
C LEU A 164 -4.90 -4.76 41.97
N ILE A 165 -5.08 -5.32 43.17
CA ILE A 165 -4.00 -5.56 44.15
C ILE A 165 -2.95 -6.52 43.54
N VAL A 166 -3.40 -7.65 42.99
CA VAL A 166 -2.51 -8.64 42.34
C VAL A 166 -1.70 -7.98 41.22
N THR A 167 -2.36 -7.20 40.36
CA THR A 167 -1.68 -6.53 39.23
C THR A 167 -0.71 -5.46 39.71
N TYR A 168 -1.03 -4.74 40.78
CA TYR A 168 -0.13 -3.75 41.36
C TYR A 168 1.19 -4.39 41.79
N TYR A 169 1.13 -5.52 42.52
CA TYR A 169 2.35 -6.20 42.96
C TYR A 169 3.13 -6.88 41.81
N LEU A 170 2.44 -7.38 40.80
CA LEU A 170 3.10 -8.07 39.68
C LEU A 170 3.79 -7.10 38.68
N PHE A 171 3.18 -5.96 38.38
CA PHE A 171 3.62 -5.10 37.28
C PHE A 171 3.99 -3.68 37.72
N TYR A 172 3.21 -3.07 38.64
CA TYR A 172 3.40 -1.63 38.90
C TYR A 172 4.51 -1.37 39.93
N SER A 173 4.75 -2.28 40.86
CA SER A 173 5.84 -2.19 41.83
C SER A 173 7.22 -2.26 41.16
N SER A 174 7.35 -3.08 40.11
CA SER A 174 8.57 -3.23 39.30
C SER A 174 8.69 -2.21 38.16
N LYS A 175 7.65 -1.41 37.91
CA LYS A 175 7.51 -0.52 36.74
C LYS A 175 7.60 -1.24 35.39
N GLU A 176 7.37 -2.54 35.35
CA GLU A 176 7.35 -3.31 34.13
C GLU A 176 6.08 -3.01 33.32
N ALA A 177 6.28 -2.65 32.07
CA ALA A 177 5.19 -2.34 31.18
C ALA A 177 4.89 -3.51 30.26
N VAL A 178 3.65 -4.00 30.30
CA VAL A 178 3.17 -4.96 29.33
C VAL A 178 2.83 -4.25 28.02
N ALA A 179 3.13 -4.89 26.90
CA ALA A 179 2.84 -4.34 25.58
C ALA A 179 1.37 -3.88 25.45
N TYR A 180 1.15 -2.77 24.78
CA TYR A 180 -0.18 -2.25 24.44
C TYR A 180 -1.04 -1.84 25.62
N PHE A 181 -0.44 -1.49 26.77
CA PHE A 181 -1.14 -1.04 27.99
C PHE A 181 -2.15 -2.04 28.59
N LEU A 182 -2.02 -3.33 28.29
CA LEU A 182 -2.95 -4.35 28.78
C LEU A 182 -2.90 -4.54 30.30
N ASP A 183 -1.77 -4.28 30.90
CA ASP A 183 -1.55 -4.26 32.35
C ASP A 183 -2.42 -3.22 33.08
N LEU A 184 -2.85 -2.15 32.40
CA LEU A 184 -3.72 -1.12 32.99
C LEU A 184 -5.20 -1.52 33.06
N ILE A 185 -5.59 -2.65 32.45
CA ILE A 185 -6.98 -3.11 32.44
C ILE A 185 -7.52 -3.38 33.84
N PRO A 186 -6.84 -4.09 34.78
CA PRO A 186 -7.38 -4.35 36.09
C PRO A 186 -7.60 -3.09 36.94
N MET A 187 -6.72 -2.09 36.85
CA MET A 187 -6.90 -0.80 37.50
C MET A 187 -8.11 -0.06 36.94
N SER A 188 -8.24 -0.02 35.63
CA SER A 188 -9.39 0.58 34.95
C SER A 188 -10.69 -0.16 35.25
N LEU A 189 -10.65 -1.48 35.29
CA LEU A 189 -11.77 -2.35 35.67
C LEU A 189 -12.28 -2.04 37.08
N PHE A 190 -11.38 -1.81 38.05
CA PHE A 190 -11.76 -1.43 39.40
C PHE A 190 -12.59 -0.13 39.38
N PHE A 191 -12.14 0.94 38.74
CA PHE A 191 -12.89 2.21 38.67
C PHE A 191 -14.18 2.09 37.86
N VAL A 192 -14.22 1.31 36.78
CA VAL A 192 -15.45 1.04 36.01
C VAL A 192 -16.46 0.27 36.87
N THR A 193 -16.04 -0.76 37.60
CA THR A 193 -16.91 -1.55 38.49
C THR A 193 -17.40 -0.69 39.65
N LEU A 194 -16.52 0.13 40.21
CA LEU A 194 -16.88 1.07 41.29
C LEU A 194 -17.96 2.08 40.82
N GLY A 195 -17.82 2.66 39.63
CA GLY A 195 -18.80 3.58 39.07
C GLY A 195 -20.15 2.91 38.85
N ASN A 196 -20.17 1.66 38.38
CA ASN A 196 -21.40 0.91 38.22
C ASN A 196 -22.05 0.54 39.57
N THR A 197 -21.26 0.16 40.58
CA THR A 197 -21.70 -0.05 41.94
C THR A 197 -22.33 1.21 42.52
N PHE A 198 -21.66 2.34 42.40
CA PHE A 198 -22.11 3.63 42.96
C PHE A 198 -23.45 4.12 42.34
N LYS A 199 -23.73 3.74 41.07
CA LYS A 199 -25.02 4.02 40.45
C LYS A 199 -26.17 3.22 41.06
N ASN A 200 -25.92 1.95 41.34
CA ASN A 200 -26.98 0.98 41.65
C ASN A 200 -27.18 0.73 43.14
N VAL A 201 -26.14 0.98 43.96
CA VAL A 201 -26.22 0.87 45.40
C VAL A 201 -26.50 2.21 46.04
N LYS A 202 -27.68 2.38 46.60
CA LYS A 202 -28.02 3.62 47.37
C LYS A 202 -27.35 3.52 48.73
N LEU A 203 -26.46 4.45 49.03
CA LEU A 203 -25.88 4.62 50.35
C LEU A 203 -26.80 5.55 51.15
N ASN A 204 -27.36 5.06 52.28
CA ASN A 204 -28.12 5.90 53.21
C ASN A 204 -27.15 6.70 54.06
N ILE A 205 -26.67 7.82 53.52
CA ILE A 205 -25.76 8.73 54.20
C ILE A 205 -26.56 9.98 54.62
N ASN A 206 -26.55 10.31 55.89
CA ASN A 206 -27.23 11.50 56.37
C ASN A 206 -26.47 12.80 55.97
N LYS A 207 -27.11 13.95 56.20
CA LYS A 207 -26.55 15.25 55.74
C LYS A 207 -25.20 15.57 56.41
N VAL A 208 -25.05 15.23 57.70
CA VAL A 208 -23.80 15.46 58.46
C VAL A 208 -22.67 14.56 57.94
N GLU A 209 -22.93 13.26 57.81
CA GLU A 209 -21.97 12.32 57.24
C GLU A 209 -21.49 12.72 55.84
N LYS A 210 -22.41 13.21 55.00
CA LYS A 210 -22.08 13.71 53.67
C LYS A 210 -21.18 14.93 53.75
N THR A 211 -21.44 15.84 54.67
CA THR A 211 -20.64 17.04 54.87
C THR A 211 -19.23 16.66 55.37
N CYS A 212 -19.15 15.81 56.37
CA CYS A 212 -17.89 15.28 56.93
C CYS A 212 -17.07 14.58 55.83
N LEU A 213 -17.70 13.75 55.01
CA LEU A 213 -17.03 13.03 53.92
C LEU A 213 -16.50 14.03 52.85
N THR A 214 -17.27 15.08 52.58
CA THR A 214 -16.85 16.12 51.62
C THR A 214 -15.64 16.92 52.12
N ILE A 215 -15.68 17.32 53.41
CA ILE A 215 -14.55 18.04 54.04
C ILE A 215 -13.31 17.16 54.12
N PHE A 216 -13.45 15.90 54.52
CA PHE A 216 -12.34 14.93 54.58
C PHE A 216 -11.74 14.73 53.17
N SER A 217 -12.58 14.54 52.16
CA SER A 217 -12.13 14.37 50.79
C SER A 217 -11.41 15.63 50.26
N LEU A 218 -11.89 16.83 50.61
CA LEU A 218 -11.21 18.09 50.26
C LEU A 218 -9.84 18.19 50.93
N ALA A 219 -9.79 17.91 52.26
CA ALA A 219 -8.54 17.95 53.01
C ALA A 219 -7.51 16.93 52.46
N LEU A 220 -7.93 15.68 52.21
CA LEU A 220 -7.06 14.65 51.66
C LEU A 220 -6.55 15.00 50.24
N TYR A 221 -7.44 15.51 49.40
CA TYR A 221 -7.11 15.90 48.03
C TYR A 221 -6.11 17.06 47.99
N VAL A 222 -6.36 18.14 48.78
CA VAL A 222 -5.47 19.29 48.84
C VAL A 222 -4.14 18.92 49.51
N TRP A 223 -4.17 18.16 50.62
CA TRP A 223 -2.97 17.68 51.28
C TRP A 223 -2.05 16.91 50.35
N TYR A 224 -2.62 15.97 49.60
CA TYR A 224 -1.84 15.21 48.64
C TYR A 224 -1.32 16.05 47.48
N ALA A 225 -2.19 16.79 46.80
CA ALA A 225 -1.82 17.55 45.59
C ALA A 225 -0.86 18.71 45.87
N ALA A 226 -0.98 19.40 47.05
CA ALA A 226 -0.16 20.57 47.38
C ALA A 226 1.13 20.21 48.13
N PHE A 227 1.11 19.18 49.00
CA PHE A 227 2.21 18.95 49.96
C PHE A 227 2.91 17.60 49.81
N ASN A 228 2.24 16.58 49.26
CA ASN A 228 2.78 15.21 49.20
C ASN A 228 2.68 14.59 47.81
N TYR A 229 2.61 15.42 46.79
CA TYR A 229 2.39 14.91 45.43
C TYR A 229 3.53 14.02 44.95
N GLN A 230 3.21 12.75 44.69
CA GLN A 230 4.01 11.86 43.88
C GLN A 230 3.32 11.72 42.52
N HIS A 231 4.08 11.86 41.44
CA HIS A 231 3.54 11.89 40.08
C HIS A 231 2.73 10.63 39.76
N ILE A 232 1.44 10.81 39.47
CA ILE A 232 0.55 9.74 39.06
C ILE A 232 0.44 9.78 37.55
N GLU A 233 1.14 8.89 36.85
CA GLU A 233 1.08 8.77 35.40
C GLU A 233 0.86 7.31 34.98
N TRP A 234 -0.26 7.09 34.33
CA TRP A 234 -0.70 5.75 33.94
C TRP A 234 0.17 5.14 32.84
N THR A 235 0.60 5.96 31.90
CA THR A 235 1.39 5.51 30.73
C THR A 235 2.80 5.07 31.12
N THR A 236 3.38 5.68 32.12
CA THR A 236 4.72 5.36 32.65
C THR A 236 4.70 4.45 33.88
N ARG A 237 3.52 3.99 34.34
CA ARG A 237 3.31 3.19 35.57
C ARG A 237 3.92 3.88 36.81
N SER A 238 3.90 5.21 36.81
CA SER A 238 4.31 5.97 37.97
C SER A 238 3.12 6.12 38.91
N PHE A 239 3.13 5.37 40.00
CA PHE A 239 2.07 5.38 41.00
C PHE A 239 2.65 5.46 42.41
N PRO A 240 2.01 6.21 43.34
CA PRO A 240 2.27 6.08 44.75
C PRO A 240 1.77 4.73 45.28
N ASN A 241 1.82 4.53 46.61
CA ASN A 241 1.16 3.39 47.22
C ASN A 241 -0.30 3.26 46.72
N ILE A 242 -0.74 2.08 46.40
CA ILE A 242 -2.05 1.76 45.80
C ILE A 242 -3.22 2.30 46.62
N ILE A 243 -3.11 2.24 47.97
CA ILE A 243 -4.16 2.70 48.86
C ILE A 243 -4.29 4.22 48.78
N ILE A 244 -3.15 4.92 48.80
CA ILE A 244 -3.11 6.39 48.68
C ILE A 244 -3.67 6.82 47.33
N MET A 245 -3.24 6.17 46.26
CA MET A 245 -3.71 6.47 44.91
C MET A 245 -5.23 6.31 44.79
N VAL A 246 -5.78 5.22 45.27
CA VAL A 246 -7.24 4.98 45.24
C VAL A 246 -7.96 6.02 46.09
N ALA A 247 -7.49 6.28 47.34
CA ALA A 247 -8.14 7.24 48.26
C ALA A 247 -8.16 8.67 47.68
N VAL A 248 -7.03 9.16 47.12
CA VAL A 248 -6.96 10.52 46.58
C VAL A 248 -7.73 10.65 45.26
N SER A 249 -7.73 9.59 44.42
CA SER A 249 -8.54 9.54 43.21
C SER A 249 -10.04 9.58 43.53
N LEU A 250 -10.50 8.84 44.54
CA LEU A 250 -11.89 8.85 45.01
C LEU A 250 -12.29 10.22 45.55
N SER A 251 -11.40 10.88 46.30
CA SER A 251 -11.61 12.23 46.80
C SER A 251 -11.82 13.23 45.65
N GLY A 252 -10.98 13.21 44.64
CA GLY A 252 -11.14 14.03 43.43
C GLY A 252 -12.43 13.71 42.67
N ILE A 253 -12.75 12.42 42.45
CA ILE A 253 -14.01 12.00 41.79
C ILE A 253 -15.22 12.55 42.53
N LEU A 254 -15.25 12.44 43.87
CA LEU A 254 -16.36 12.93 44.69
C LEU A 254 -16.49 14.47 44.58
N LEU A 255 -15.41 15.21 44.79
CA LEU A 255 -15.40 16.66 44.78
C LEU A 255 -15.88 17.24 43.45
N PHE A 256 -15.32 16.76 42.33
CA PHE A 256 -15.70 17.26 41.03
C PHE A 256 -17.08 16.79 40.56
N SER A 257 -17.54 15.61 41.03
CA SER A 257 -18.94 15.19 40.82
C SER A 257 -19.94 16.07 41.60
N LEU A 258 -19.60 16.47 42.82
CA LEU A 258 -20.39 17.45 43.60
C LEU A 258 -20.38 18.84 42.94
N LEU A 259 -19.25 19.28 42.41
CA LEU A 259 -19.13 20.52 41.64
C LEU A 259 -20.05 20.48 40.41
N ALA A 260 -20.01 19.40 39.60
CA ALA A 260 -20.86 19.27 38.43
C ALA A 260 -22.36 19.27 38.78
N LYS A 261 -22.76 18.58 39.88
CA LYS A 261 -24.13 18.60 40.38
C LYS A 261 -24.51 19.96 40.92
N GLY A 262 -23.60 20.70 41.60
CA GLY A 262 -23.78 22.07 42.05
C GLY A 262 -24.03 23.02 40.89
N ILE A 263 -23.27 22.90 39.81
CA ILE A 263 -23.44 23.69 38.60
C ILE A 263 -24.82 23.49 37.97
N VAL A 264 -25.34 22.24 37.90
CA VAL A 264 -26.71 21.99 37.43
C VAL A 264 -27.74 22.65 38.32
N LYS A 265 -27.62 22.57 39.67
CA LYS A 265 -28.53 23.21 40.58
C LYS A 265 -28.51 24.75 40.47
N LEU A 266 -27.34 25.34 40.30
CA LEU A 266 -27.22 26.78 40.06
C LEU A 266 -27.85 27.22 38.75
N LYS A 267 -27.65 26.41 37.68
CA LYS A 267 -28.34 26.63 36.41
C LYS A 267 -29.83 26.66 36.56
N ASP A 268 -30.39 25.65 37.27
CA ASP A 268 -31.84 25.54 37.46
C ASP A 268 -32.37 26.69 38.32
N LYS A 269 -31.63 27.12 39.38
CA LYS A 269 -32.02 28.18 40.27
C LYS A 269 -32.01 29.57 39.60
N PHE A 270 -31.00 29.85 38.76
CA PHE A 270 -30.80 31.16 38.13
C PHE A 270 -31.19 31.21 36.65
N ASN A 271 -31.72 30.13 36.13
CA ASN A 271 -32.19 29.96 34.72
C ASN A 271 -31.19 30.41 33.66
N PHE A 272 -29.89 30.19 33.89
CA PHE A 272 -28.84 30.52 32.92
C PHE A 272 -28.41 29.28 32.11
N LYS A 273 -27.97 29.49 30.88
CA LYS A 273 -27.58 28.39 29.98
C LYS A 273 -26.09 28.09 30.11
N ILE A 274 -25.72 26.84 30.52
CA ILE A 274 -24.33 26.34 30.53
C ILE A 274 -24.11 25.46 29.31
N ASN A 275 -24.14 26.09 28.16
CA ASN A 275 -24.03 25.31 26.89
C ASN A 275 -22.59 24.81 26.66
N LEU A 276 -21.57 25.51 27.17
CA LEU A 276 -20.17 25.24 26.89
C LEU A 276 -19.70 23.90 27.53
N LEU A 277 -19.86 23.73 28.83
CA LEU A 277 -19.41 22.54 29.55
C LEU A 277 -20.18 21.28 29.09
N ASP A 278 -21.49 21.41 28.90
CA ASP A 278 -22.32 20.35 28.33
C ASP A 278 -21.86 19.97 26.89
N TYR A 279 -21.54 20.97 26.07
CA TYR A 279 -21.00 20.76 24.73
C TYR A 279 -19.64 20.05 24.76
N LEU A 280 -18.70 20.49 25.60
CA LEU A 280 -17.39 19.85 25.78
C LEU A 280 -17.55 18.40 26.24
N GLY A 281 -18.46 18.11 27.16
CA GLY A 281 -18.76 16.77 27.64
C GLY A 281 -19.30 15.83 26.55
N LYS A 282 -20.15 16.36 25.66
CA LYS A 282 -20.69 15.61 24.52
C LYS A 282 -19.62 15.29 23.47
N HIS A 283 -18.60 16.14 23.34
CA HIS A 283 -17.49 16.00 22.38
C HIS A 283 -16.18 15.56 23.07
N SER A 284 -16.25 15.08 24.31
CA SER A 284 -15.06 14.72 25.11
C SER A 284 -14.16 13.67 24.43
N LEU A 285 -14.73 12.74 23.66
CA LEU A 285 -13.96 11.75 22.90
C LEU A 285 -13.11 12.41 21.80
N ALA A 286 -13.68 13.34 21.06
CA ALA A 286 -12.97 14.04 20.01
C ALA A 286 -11.83 14.90 20.56
N ILE A 287 -12.09 15.63 21.66
CA ILE A 287 -11.06 16.43 22.34
C ILE A 287 -9.95 15.51 22.86
N LEU A 288 -10.29 14.36 23.48
CA LEU A 288 -9.33 13.38 23.96
C LEU A 288 -8.39 12.91 22.83
N VAL A 289 -8.93 12.67 21.66
CA VAL A 289 -8.18 12.12 20.52
C VAL A 289 -7.32 13.17 19.84
N PHE A 290 -7.80 14.40 19.67
CA PHE A 290 -7.15 15.41 18.84
C PHE A 290 -6.32 16.44 19.60
N HIS A 291 -6.34 16.51 20.95
CA HIS A 291 -5.66 17.59 21.69
C HIS A 291 -4.14 17.56 21.49
N PHE A 292 -3.48 16.40 21.37
CA PHE A 292 -2.05 16.35 21.08
C PHE A 292 -1.72 16.90 19.68
N LEU A 293 -2.52 16.58 18.67
CA LEU A 293 -2.36 17.17 17.35
C LEU A 293 -2.63 18.67 17.38
N ALA A 294 -3.64 19.12 18.13
CA ALA A 294 -3.96 20.54 18.31
C ALA A 294 -2.81 21.31 18.97
N LEU A 295 -2.21 20.76 20.02
CA LEU A 295 -1.01 21.32 20.66
C LEU A 295 0.16 21.43 19.68
N ARG A 296 0.38 20.39 18.84
CA ARG A 296 1.42 20.45 17.80
C ARG A 296 1.15 21.55 16.76
N ILE A 297 -0.08 21.74 16.34
CA ILE A 297 -0.46 22.82 15.40
C ILE A 297 -0.15 24.19 16.03
N ILE A 298 -0.46 24.38 17.32
CA ILE A 298 -0.13 25.62 18.05
C ILE A 298 1.39 25.84 18.05
N PHE A 299 2.19 24.81 18.35
CA PHE A 299 3.65 24.94 18.35
C PHE A 299 4.24 25.29 17.00
N VAL A 300 3.72 24.67 15.95
CA VAL A 300 4.13 25.01 14.57
C VAL A 300 3.80 26.48 14.28
N ALA A 301 2.62 26.95 14.66
CA ALA A 301 2.25 28.35 14.47
C ALA A 301 3.18 29.29 15.25
N LEU A 302 3.48 28.99 16.53
CA LEU A 302 4.41 29.77 17.33
C LEU A 302 5.84 29.75 16.78
N TYR A 303 6.30 28.62 16.25
CA TYR A 303 7.61 28.54 15.60
C TYR A 303 7.67 29.38 14.32
N LEU A 304 6.64 29.34 13.49
CA LEU A 304 6.57 30.17 12.28
C LEU A 304 6.54 31.67 12.61
N LEU A 305 5.97 32.05 13.77
CA LEU A 305 5.98 33.41 14.31
C LEU A 305 7.29 33.76 15.04
N LYS A 306 8.29 32.82 15.05
CA LYS A 306 9.57 32.99 15.75
C LYS A 306 9.45 33.23 17.26
N LEU A 307 8.37 32.72 17.89
CA LEU A 307 8.12 32.83 19.32
C LEU A 307 8.66 31.65 20.14
N VAL A 308 9.00 30.55 19.47
CA VAL A 308 9.59 29.33 20.06
C VAL A 308 10.66 28.75 19.16
N ASP A 309 11.64 28.07 19.76
CA ASP A 309 12.73 27.42 19.03
C ASP A 309 12.34 26.07 18.47
N ILE A 310 13.09 25.62 17.46
CA ILE A 310 12.84 24.32 16.79
C ILE A 310 12.95 23.13 17.76
N SER A 311 13.78 23.23 18.81
CA SER A 311 13.91 22.19 19.84
C SER A 311 12.59 21.96 20.59
N GLN A 312 11.75 22.98 20.74
CA GLN A 312 10.44 22.87 21.38
C GLN A 312 9.42 22.12 20.50
N LEU A 313 9.60 22.06 19.19
CA LEU A 313 8.78 21.22 18.32
C LEU A 313 8.95 19.72 18.60
N GLN A 314 10.08 19.31 19.14
CA GLN A 314 10.37 17.91 19.51
C GLN A 314 9.72 17.51 20.84
N SER A 315 9.35 18.46 21.68
CA SER A 315 8.63 18.19 22.92
C SER A 315 7.18 17.76 22.62
N LEU A 316 6.74 16.66 23.22
CA LEU A 316 5.34 16.21 23.09
C LEU A 316 4.37 17.20 23.71
N VAL A 317 4.84 17.91 24.70
CA VAL A 317 4.05 18.76 25.61
C VAL A 317 4.77 20.11 25.80
N PRO A 318 4.02 21.23 25.76
CA PRO A 318 4.62 22.56 26.02
C PRO A 318 5.19 22.68 27.43
N THR A 319 6.34 23.31 27.53
CA THR A 319 6.97 23.63 28.83
C THR A 319 6.74 25.06 29.20
N TYR A 320 5.47 25.46 29.35
CA TYR A 320 5.17 26.83 29.85
C TYR A 320 5.19 26.89 31.35
N THR A 321 5.84 27.93 31.87
CA THR A 321 5.83 28.30 33.29
C THR A 321 4.74 29.31 33.64
N ASN A 322 4.27 30.08 32.65
CA ASN A 322 3.26 31.12 32.85
C ASN A 322 1.84 30.54 32.89
N PHE A 323 1.15 30.78 33.99
CA PHE A 323 -0.21 30.30 34.24
C PHE A 323 -1.22 30.74 33.17
N PHE A 324 -1.21 32.00 32.77
CA PHE A 324 -2.14 32.53 31.77
C PHE A 324 -1.90 31.95 30.39
N VAL A 325 -0.63 31.81 29.98
CA VAL A 325 -0.26 31.18 28.71
C VAL A 325 -0.71 29.72 28.67
N THR A 326 -0.58 29.01 29.80
CA THR A 326 -1.02 27.61 29.92
C THR A 326 -2.53 27.47 29.70
N ILE A 327 -3.33 28.32 30.39
CA ILE A 327 -4.80 28.32 30.25
C ILE A 327 -5.20 28.70 28.81
N LEU A 328 -4.61 29.76 28.26
CA LEU A 328 -4.91 30.20 26.88
C LEU A 328 -4.59 29.08 25.86
N THR A 329 -3.44 28.42 26.02
CA THR A 329 -3.05 27.30 25.18
C THR A 329 -4.05 26.14 25.27
N ALA A 330 -4.50 25.80 26.49
CA ALA A 330 -5.51 24.74 26.69
C ALA A 330 -6.87 25.10 26.04
N ILE A 331 -7.29 26.36 26.15
CA ILE A 331 -8.52 26.83 25.48
C ILE A 331 -8.39 26.71 23.97
N VAL A 332 -7.30 27.25 23.40
CA VAL A 332 -7.07 27.21 21.95
C VAL A 332 -6.95 25.75 21.47
N ALA A 333 -6.23 24.88 22.19
CA ALA A 333 -6.13 23.45 21.86
C ALA A 333 -7.49 22.75 21.90
N THR A 334 -8.34 23.11 22.88
CA THR A 334 -9.71 22.55 22.94
C THR A 334 -10.55 22.98 21.74
N ILE A 335 -10.49 24.25 21.36
CA ILE A 335 -11.21 24.78 20.18
C ILE A 335 -10.71 24.13 18.90
N LEU A 336 -9.40 24.03 18.73
CA LEU A 336 -8.79 23.34 17.56
C LEU A 336 -9.17 21.87 17.50
N SER A 337 -9.22 21.17 18.64
CA SER A 337 -9.66 19.77 18.69
C SER A 337 -11.11 19.61 18.19
N LEU A 338 -12.00 20.49 18.56
CA LEU A 338 -13.37 20.53 18.06
C LEU A 338 -13.44 20.89 16.56
N GLY A 339 -12.56 21.78 16.10
CA GLY A 339 -12.39 22.10 14.68
C GLY A 339 -11.94 20.88 13.88
N LEU A 340 -10.96 20.13 14.39
CA LEU A 340 -10.48 18.87 13.79
C LEU A 340 -11.56 17.79 13.74
N GLU A 341 -12.40 17.67 14.79
CA GLU A 341 -13.57 16.79 14.76
C GLU A 341 -14.50 17.13 13.59
N LYS A 342 -14.86 18.42 13.44
CA LYS A 342 -15.71 18.86 12.34
C LYS A 342 -15.09 18.60 10.97
N LEU A 343 -13.78 18.82 10.84
CA LEU A 343 -13.01 18.52 9.62
C LEU A 343 -13.09 17.02 9.29
N VAL A 344 -12.83 16.15 10.26
CA VAL A 344 -12.89 14.69 10.06
C VAL A 344 -14.31 14.25 9.72
N LEU A 345 -15.35 14.80 10.36
CA LEU A 345 -16.75 14.51 10.01
C LEU A 345 -17.12 15.00 8.60
N ALA A 346 -16.60 16.15 8.19
CA ALA A 346 -16.76 16.64 6.82
C ALA A 346 -16.07 15.73 5.81
N LEU A 347 -14.83 15.29 6.10
CA LEU A 347 -14.11 14.32 5.27
C LEU A 347 -14.85 12.98 5.19
N ILE A 348 -15.38 12.47 6.31
CA ILE A 348 -16.22 11.25 6.30
C ILE A 348 -17.49 11.45 5.45
N THR A 349 -18.06 12.62 5.47
CA THR A 349 -19.26 12.93 4.66
C THR A 349 -18.91 13.02 3.17
N LEU A 350 -17.79 13.66 2.85
CA LEU A 350 -17.22 13.70 1.49
C LEU A 350 -16.88 12.30 0.98
N THR A 351 -16.23 11.48 1.83
CA THR A 351 -15.90 10.10 1.46
C THR A 351 -17.15 9.25 1.25
N LYS A 352 -18.23 9.45 2.02
CA LYS A 352 -19.51 8.78 1.78
C LYS A 352 -20.15 9.21 0.45
N LYS A 353 -20.14 10.50 0.11
CA LYS A 353 -20.60 11.00 -1.19
C LYS A 353 -19.73 10.46 -2.33
N PHE A 354 -18.42 10.49 -2.16
CA PHE A 354 -17.45 9.93 -3.10
C PHE A 354 -17.63 8.42 -3.24
N TYR A 355 -17.82 7.69 -2.13
CA TYR A 355 -18.15 6.25 -2.16
C TYR A 355 -19.45 5.95 -2.91
N SER A 356 -20.49 6.76 -2.73
CA SER A 356 -21.72 6.62 -3.49
C SER A 356 -21.50 6.85 -4.99
N PHE A 357 -20.72 7.86 -5.35
CA PHE A 357 -20.28 8.10 -6.73
C PHE A 357 -19.50 6.90 -7.28
N LEU A 358 -18.49 6.44 -6.54
CA LEU A 358 -17.66 5.30 -6.92
C LEU A 358 -18.47 4.00 -7.07
N LYS A 359 -19.46 3.77 -6.20
CA LYS A 359 -20.37 2.62 -6.26
C LYS A 359 -21.20 2.63 -7.54
N ASN A 360 -21.65 3.80 -7.97
CA ASN A 360 -22.43 3.95 -9.19
C ASN A 360 -21.59 3.84 -10.46
N HIS A 361 -20.28 4.16 -10.39
CA HIS A 361 -19.33 4.14 -11.49
C HIS A 361 -18.20 3.10 -11.27
N TYR A 362 -18.58 1.87 -10.95
CA TYR A 362 -17.65 0.81 -10.53
C TYR A 362 -16.44 0.62 -11.45
N ASN A 363 -16.63 0.66 -12.77
CA ASN A 363 -15.53 0.46 -13.72
C ASN A 363 -14.50 1.61 -13.67
N VAL A 364 -14.98 2.86 -13.56
CA VAL A 364 -14.09 4.03 -13.42
C VAL A 364 -13.34 3.95 -12.11
N THR A 365 -14.04 3.57 -11.03
CA THR A 365 -13.44 3.37 -9.70
C THR A 365 -12.35 2.32 -9.73
N ALA A 366 -12.59 1.19 -10.39
CA ALA A 366 -11.61 0.12 -10.54
C ALA A 366 -10.35 0.64 -11.25
N CYS A 367 -10.51 1.38 -12.35
CA CYS A 367 -9.38 1.96 -13.08
C CYS A 367 -8.60 3.00 -12.26
N LEU A 368 -9.30 3.89 -11.54
CA LEU A 368 -8.65 4.88 -10.67
C LEU A 368 -7.88 4.20 -9.53
N LEU A 369 -8.47 3.18 -8.91
CA LEU A 369 -7.82 2.41 -7.85
C LEU A 369 -6.56 1.70 -8.37
N LEU A 370 -6.65 1.04 -9.52
CA LEU A 370 -5.52 0.36 -10.16
C LEU A 370 -4.40 1.35 -10.45
N THR A 371 -4.70 2.50 -11.07
CA THR A 371 -3.72 3.54 -11.35
C THR A 371 -3.05 4.06 -10.08
N ALA A 372 -3.84 4.43 -9.06
CA ALA A 372 -3.32 4.92 -7.80
C ALA A 372 -2.39 3.90 -7.11
N LEU A 373 -2.78 2.62 -7.08
CA LEU A 373 -1.97 1.57 -6.46
C LEU A 373 -0.69 1.26 -7.25
N VAL A 374 -0.70 1.30 -8.58
CA VAL A 374 0.52 1.20 -9.40
C VAL A 374 1.52 2.27 -8.99
N PHE A 375 1.11 3.53 -8.88
CA PHE A 375 2.00 4.62 -8.46
C PHE A 375 2.48 4.48 -7.01
N VAL A 376 1.60 4.07 -6.09
CA VAL A 376 1.98 3.83 -4.68
C VAL A 376 3.00 2.71 -4.55
N PHE A 377 2.76 1.56 -5.18
CA PHE A 377 3.68 0.41 -5.11
C PHE A 377 5.00 0.64 -5.85
N SER A 378 5.00 1.49 -6.86
CA SER A 378 6.18 1.87 -7.63
C SER A 378 6.82 3.19 -7.17
N SER A 379 6.40 3.76 -6.04
CA SER A 379 6.89 5.05 -5.53
C SER A 379 8.42 5.09 -5.32
N TRP A 380 9.05 3.95 -5.06
CA TRP A 380 10.49 3.81 -4.96
C TRP A 380 11.23 4.17 -6.28
N THR A 381 10.56 4.04 -7.44
CA THR A 381 11.13 4.41 -8.75
C THR A 381 11.10 5.91 -8.99
N LEU A 382 10.20 6.65 -8.32
CA LEU A 382 10.00 8.08 -8.48
C LEU A 382 11.00 8.93 -7.69
N THR A 383 12.06 8.32 -7.15
CA THR A 383 13.09 9.01 -6.37
C THR A 383 14.15 9.63 -7.27
N SER A 384 14.77 10.71 -6.80
CA SER A 384 15.87 11.39 -7.49
C SER A 384 17.15 10.54 -7.63
N LYS A 385 17.21 9.38 -6.95
CA LYS A 385 18.33 8.44 -7.05
C LYS A 385 18.27 7.57 -8.29
N ASN A 386 17.09 7.34 -8.86
CA ASN A 386 16.93 6.50 -10.05
C ASN A 386 17.38 7.23 -11.32
N PHE A 387 17.87 6.46 -12.28
CA PHE A 387 18.39 6.91 -13.55
C PHE A 387 18.38 5.76 -14.56
N PHE A 388 18.72 6.04 -15.81
CA PHE A 388 18.92 5.09 -16.87
C PHE A 388 20.02 4.08 -16.51
N VAL A 389 19.85 2.82 -16.92
CA VAL A 389 20.78 1.73 -16.62
C VAL A 389 20.88 0.77 -17.82
N PHE A 390 21.96 0.01 -17.90
CA PHE A 390 22.16 -1.05 -18.90
C PHE A 390 21.90 -0.59 -20.36
N ASP A 391 20.95 -1.24 -21.04
CA ASP A 391 20.61 -1.01 -22.45
C ASP A 391 20.04 0.37 -22.72
N ASP A 392 19.57 1.10 -21.71
CA ASP A 392 19.03 2.45 -21.86
C ASP A 392 20.05 3.42 -22.46
N TYR A 393 21.36 3.20 -22.20
CA TYR A 393 22.41 4.03 -22.78
C TYR A 393 22.53 3.90 -24.30
N ASN A 394 22.19 2.75 -24.87
CA ASN A 394 22.07 2.62 -26.33
C ASN A 394 21.01 3.57 -26.88
N ASN A 395 19.86 3.65 -26.22
CA ASN A 395 18.78 4.55 -26.60
C ASN A 395 19.24 6.02 -26.56
N LEU A 396 19.91 6.39 -25.46
CA LEU A 396 20.44 7.75 -25.28
C LEU A 396 21.55 8.12 -26.27
N ALA A 397 22.35 7.15 -26.72
CA ALA A 397 23.46 7.37 -27.64
C ALA A 397 23.04 7.42 -29.10
N THR A 398 21.96 6.78 -29.49
CA THR A 398 21.59 6.56 -30.89
C THR A 398 20.32 7.31 -31.31
N LEU A 399 19.25 7.22 -30.52
CA LEU A 399 17.95 7.79 -30.89
C LEU A 399 17.93 9.32 -31.06
N PRO A 400 18.65 10.14 -30.28
CA PRO A 400 18.67 11.58 -30.50
C PRO A 400 19.13 11.97 -31.91
N PHE A 401 20.02 11.19 -32.55
CA PHE A 401 20.56 11.44 -33.88
C PHE A 401 19.75 10.82 -35.02
N SER A 402 18.85 9.89 -34.73
CA SER A 402 18.01 9.25 -35.74
C SER A 402 16.83 10.12 -36.12
N LYS A 403 16.45 10.15 -37.40
CA LYS A 403 15.19 10.77 -37.83
C LYS A 403 14.02 9.79 -37.63
N PHE A 404 12.80 10.28 -37.47
CA PHE A 404 11.62 9.43 -37.42
C PHE A 404 11.45 8.57 -38.68
N SER A 405 11.78 9.15 -39.88
CA SER A 405 11.80 8.42 -41.16
C SER A 405 12.68 7.17 -41.08
N ASP A 406 13.83 7.27 -40.41
CA ASP A 406 14.80 6.19 -40.34
C ASP A 406 14.28 5.05 -39.42
N ILE A 407 13.58 5.42 -38.33
CA ILE A 407 13.02 4.47 -37.36
C ILE A 407 11.84 3.69 -37.96
N ILE A 408 10.95 4.36 -38.73
CA ILE A 408 9.75 3.75 -39.32
C ILE A 408 10.00 3.14 -40.70
N SER A 409 11.22 3.29 -41.27
CA SER A 409 11.56 2.75 -42.58
C SER A 409 11.32 1.25 -42.66
N ILE A 410 10.78 0.80 -43.79
CA ILE A 410 10.56 -0.63 -44.08
C ILE A 410 11.81 -1.28 -44.67
N LEU A 411 12.79 -0.48 -45.13
CA LEU A 411 14.00 -0.98 -45.76
C LEU A 411 14.96 -1.61 -44.73
N PRO A 412 15.59 -2.73 -45.02
CA PRO A 412 16.39 -3.51 -44.08
C PRO A 412 17.79 -2.93 -43.76
N THR A 413 18.03 -1.68 -44.06
CA THR A 413 19.35 -1.04 -43.88
C THR A 413 19.59 -0.51 -42.48
N ASP A 414 18.59 -0.53 -41.57
CA ASP A 414 18.68 0.11 -40.25
C ASP A 414 18.34 -0.87 -39.12
N VAL A 415 19.05 -0.74 -38.01
CA VAL A 415 18.89 -1.50 -36.74
C VAL A 415 17.47 -1.38 -36.20
N TYR A 416 16.76 -0.30 -36.51
CA TYR A 416 15.41 -0.05 -35.98
C TYR A 416 14.28 -0.73 -36.73
N CYS A 417 14.51 -1.25 -37.90
CA CYS A 417 13.45 -1.71 -38.80
C CYS A 417 12.60 -2.88 -38.25
N SER A 418 13.16 -3.75 -37.41
CA SER A 418 12.42 -4.87 -36.84
C SER A 418 11.44 -4.45 -35.74
N ARG A 419 11.79 -3.45 -34.91
CA ARG A 419 11.03 -3.03 -33.71
C ARG A 419 10.67 -1.55 -33.73
N SER A 420 10.34 -1.02 -34.89
CA SER A 420 10.07 0.42 -35.07
C SER A 420 9.00 0.97 -34.13
N GLY A 421 7.96 0.22 -33.78
CA GLY A 421 6.91 0.66 -32.89
C GLY A 421 7.42 1.02 -31.49
N GLY A 422 8.31 0.21 -30.92
CA GLY A 422 8.94 0.49 -29.63
C GLY A 422 9.90 1.69 -29.70
N TRP A 423 10.77 1.72 -30.72
CA TRP A 423 11.73 2.79 -30.92
C TRP A 423 11.09 4.17 -31.12
N VAL A 424 9.95 4.22 -31.83
CA VAL A 424 9.17 5.46 -31.98
C VAL A 424 8.72 6.01 -30.64
N VAL A 425 8.20 5.15 -29.75
CA VAL A 425 7.73 5.58 -28.44
C VAL A 425 8.88 6.09 -27.57
N VAL A 426 10.00 5.36 -27.53
CA VAL A 426 11.20 5.80 -26.78
C VAL A 426 11.72 7.11 -27.32
N LYS A 427 11.77 7.30 -28.65
CA LYS A 427 12.16 8.56 -29.30
C LYS A 427 11.24 9.72 -28.93
N ILE A 428 9.93 9.49 -28.86
CA ILE A 428 8.96 10.50 -28.41
C ILE A 428 9.25 10.91 -26.97
N LEU A 429 9.49 9.96 -26.09
CA LEU A 429 9.82 10.24 -24.69
C LEU A 429 11.12 11.02 -24.56
N LEU A 430 12.16 10.65 -25.30
CA LEU A 430 13.42 11.38 -25.35
C LEU A 430 13.27 12.82 -25.87
N ASN A 431 12.42 13.02 -26.87
CA ASN A 431 12.15 14.36 -27.39
C ASN A 431 11.39 15.25 -26.39
N ILE A 432 10.49 14.66 -25.58
CA ILE A 432 9.68 15.40 -24.59
C ILE A 432 10.47 15.64 -23.30
N PHE A 433 11.10 14.61 -22.76
CA PHE A 433 11.69 14.62 -21.42
C PHE A 433 13.23 14.69 -21.45
N GLY A 434 13.87 14.49 -22.61
CA GLY A 434 15.33 14.41 -22.72
C GLY A 434 15.87 13.33 -21.78
N THR A 435 16.87 13.67 -20.97
CA THR A 435 17.46 12.79 -19.95
C THR A 435 16.78 12.90 -18.57
N ASN A 436 15.61 13.52 -18.49
CA ASN A 436 14.82 13.54 -17.26
C ASN A 436 14.13 12.19 -17.05
N TYR A 437 14.82 11.28 -16.38
CA TYR A 437 14.35 9.91 -16.11
C TYR A 437 12.97 9.84 -15.43
N LEU A 438 12.64 10.83 -14.59
CA LEU A 438 11.33 10.87 -13.93
C LEU A 438 10.17 10.94 -14.93
N GLY A 439 10.32 11.72 -16.00
CA GLY A 439 9.30 11.82 -17.06
C GLY A 439 9.08 10.47 -17.77
N HIS A 440 10.17 9.75 -18.07
CA HIS A 440 10.11 8.42 -18.68
C HIS A 440 9.37 7.42 -17.76
N ILE A 441 9.74 7.36 -16.49
CA ILE A 441 9.10 6.46 -15.52
C ILE A 441 7.62 6.77 -15.32
N VAL A 442 7.24 8.03 -15.21
CA VAL A 442 5.82 8.41 -15.10
C VAL A 442 5.02 7.92 -16.32
N ALA A 443 5.57 8.10 -17.54
CA ALA A 443 4.94 7.59 -18.76
C ALA A 443 4.81 6.05 -18.74
N MET A 444 5.83 5.33 -18.28
CA MET A 444 5.81 3.87 -18.16
C MET A 444 4.78 3.39 -17.12
N LEU A 445 4.70 4.03 -15.97
CA LEU A 445 3.72 3.70 -14.93
C LEU A 445 2.27 3.98 -15.40
N LEU A 446 2.06 5.06 -16.15
CA LEU A 446 0.76 5.33 -16.78
C LEU A 446 0.40 4.24 -17.78
N LEU A 447 1.34 3.82 -18.62
CA LEU A 447 1.11 2.76 -19.60
C LEU A 447 0.83 1.41 -18.93
N HIS A 448 1.56 1.09 -17.86
CA HIS A 448 1.29 -0.10 -17.04
C HIS A 448 -0.10 -0.05 -16.38
N SER A 449 -0.52 1.12 -15.91
CA SER A 449 -1.87 1.34 -15.37
C SER A 449 -2.95 1.13 -16.43
N ILE A 450 -2.73 1.60 -17.66
CA ILE A 450 -3.62 1.35 -18.81
C ILE A 450 -3.72 -0.14 -19.08
N ASN A 451 -2.59 -0.86 -19.07
CA ASN A 451 -2.58 -2.32 -19.24
C ASN A 451 -3.38 -3.02 -18.15
N ALA A 452 -3.24 -2.62 -16.89
CA ALA A 452 -4.02 -3.17 -15.78
C ALA A 452 -5.54 -2.92 -15.96
N CYS A 453 -5.93 -1.73 -16.41
CA CYS A 453 -7.33 -1.42 -16.74
C CYS A 453 -7.86 -2.29 -17.90
N LEU A 454 -7.05 -2.47 -18.95
CA LEU A 454 -7.44 -3.34 -20.08
C LEU A 454 -7.58 -4.81 -19.64
N VAL A 455 -6.68 -5.31 -18.80
CA VAL A 455 -6.78 -6.64 -18.19
C VAL A 455 -8.07 -6.78 -17.38
N TYR A 456 -8.44 -5.76 -16.58
CA TYR A 456 -9.73 -5.72 -15.88
C TYR A 456 -10.92 -5.89 -16.84
N PHE A 457 -10.95 -5.12 -17.94
CA PHE A 457 -12.04 -5.19 -18.92
C PHE A 457 -12.09 -6.51 -19.68
N ILE A 458 -10.93 -7.12 -20.00
CA ILE A 458 -10.86 -8.43 -20.65
C ILE A 458 -11.30 -9.53 -19.68
N ALA A 459 -10.84 -9.48 -18.43
CA ALA A 459 -11.26 -10.42 -17.39
C ALA A 459 -12.78 -10.39 -17.15
N LEU A 460 -13.43 -9.21 -17.19
CA LEU A 460 -14.89 -9.10 -17.14
C LEU A 460 -15.60 -9.90 -18.22
N LYS A 461 -14.99 -10.03 -19.39
CA LYS A 461 -15.56 -10.77 -20.53
C LYS A 461 -15.27 -12.26 -20.44
N ILE A 462 -14.07 -12.64 -19.99
CA ILE A 462 -13.71 -14.05 -19.75
C ILE A 462 -14.57 -14.63 -18.62
N LEU A 463 -14.76 -13.87 -17.55
CA LEU A 463 -15.50 -14.28 -16.35
C LEU A 463 -17.00 -13.99 -16.41
N HIS A 464 -17.59 -13.85 -17.61
CA HIS A 464 -18.97 -13.40 -17.78
C HIS A 464 -20.03 -14.30 -17.09
N LYS A 465 -19.75 -15.59 -16.87
CA LYS A 465 -20.63 -16.54 -16.16
C LYS A 465 -20.68 -16.33 -14.64
N TYR A 466 -19.72 -15.61 -14.07
CA TYR A 466 -19.66 -15.42 -12.63
C TYR A 466 -20.52 -14.25 -12.15
N LYS A 467 -21.30 -14.47 -11.09
CA LYS A 467 -22.09 -13.42 -10.45
C LYS A 467 -21.20 -12.26 -9.99
N GLU A 468 -20.07 -12.58 -9.39
CA GLU A 468 -19.12 -11.62 -8.82
C GLU A 468 -17.97 -11.26 -9.79
N LYS A 469 -18.21 -11.33 -11.09
CA LYS A 469 -17.22 -11.09 -12.15
C LYS A 469 -16.47 -9.76 -11.98
N ARG A 470 -17.15 -8.69 -11.49
CA ARG A 470 -16.50 -7.38 -11.27
C ARG A 470 -15.41 -7.45 -10.22
N VAL A 471 -15.66 -8.15 -9.11
CA VAL A 471 -14.70 -8.29 -8.00
C VAL A 471 -13.55 -9.17 -8.42
N ILE A 472 -13.84 -10.32 -9.03
CA ILE A 472 -12.79 -11.26 -9.47
C ILE A 472 -11.91 -10.61 -10.55
N SER A 473 -12.50 -9.85 -11.49
CA SER A 473 -11.74 -9.12 -12.50
C SER A 473 -10.87 -8.01 -11.90
N LEU A 474 -11.35 -7.32 -10.85
CA LEU A 474 -10.54 -6.35 -10.13
C LEU A 474 -9.35 -7.02 -9.43
N ILE A 475 -9.58 -8.16 -8.77
CA ILE A 475 -8.51 -8.95 -8.15
C ILE A 475 -7.50 -9.44 -9.21
N SER A 476 -7.97 -9.87 -10.39
CA SER A 476 -7.10 -10.26 -11.51
C SER A 476 -6.18 -9.11 -11.94
N ALA A 477 -6.77 -7.93 -12.13
CA ALA A 477 -6.03 -6.74 -12.51
C ALA A 477 -5.08 -6.26 -11.40
N LEU A 478 -5.46 -6.37 -10.11
CA LEU A 478 -4.59 -6.06 -8.97
C LEU A 478 -3.38 -7.00 -8.91
N ILE A 479 -3.61 -8.31 -9.09
CA ILE A 479 -2.50 -9.28 -9.14
C ILE A 479 -1.58 -8.92 -10.31
N PHE A 480 -2.09 -8.69 -11.51
CA PHE A 480 -1.27 -8.29 -12.65
C PHE A 480 -0.51 -6.98 -12.38
N ALA A 481 -1.19 -5.95 -11.87
CA ALA A 481 -0.62 -4.62 -11.71
C ALA A 481 0.45 -4.52 -10.62
N LEU A 482 0.33 -5.32 -9.54
CA LEU A 482 1.12 -5.15 -8.33
C LEU A 482 2.07 -6.32 -8.03
N TYR A 483 1.95 -7.43 -8.75
CA TYR A 483 2.83 -8.57 -8.54
C TYR A 483 4.23 -8.28 -9.10
N PRO A 484 5.33 -8.56 -8.37
CA PRO A 484 6.68 -8.13 -8.73
C PRO A 484 7.12 -8.49 -10.15
N VAL A 485 6.76 -9.68 -10.63
CA VAL A 485 7.11 -10.15 -11.99
C VAL A 485 6.56 -9.22 -13.07
N SER A 486 5.32 -8.75 -12.93
CA SER A 486 4.70 -7.86 -13.90
C SER A 486 5.14 -6.40 -13.75
N THR A 487 5.59 -5.98 -12.57
CA THR A 487 6.08 -4.61 -12.38
C THR A 487 7.46 -4.37 -12.97
N PHE A 488 8.25 -5.43 -13.26
CA PHE A 488 9.61 -5.28 -13.78
C PHE A 488 9.67 -4.46 -15.08
N ALA A 489 8.73 -4.67 -15.99
CA ALA A 489 8.65 -3.94 -17.24
C ALA A 489 8.38 -2.42 -17.06
N SER A 490 7.89 -2.00 -15.91
CA SER A 490 7.43 -0.62 -15.68
C SER A 490 8.47 0.34 -15.12
N PHE A 491 9.66 -0.14 -14.76
CA PHE A 491 10.70 0.72 -14.18
C PHE A 491 12.06 0.66 -14.90
N TRP A 492 12.18 -0.13 -15.96
CA TRP A 492 13.34 -0.18 -16.83
C TRP A 492 12.93 0.28 -18.23
N GLU A 493 13.61 1.30 -18.81
CA GLU A 493 13.18 1.88 -20.08
C GLU A 493 13.14 0.86 -21.23
N ALA A 494 14.08 -0.10 -21.25
CA ALA A 494 14.05 -1.21 -22.20
C ALA A 494 12.77 -2.08 -22.10
N GLY A 495 12.05 -2.05 -20.98
CA GLY A 495 10.72 -2.66 -20.81
C GLY A 495 9.60 -1.96 -21.59
N MET A 496 9.85 -0.78 -22.19
CA MET A 496 8.86 -0.03 -22.98
C MET A 496 8.31 -0.86 -24.13
N PHE A 497 9.15 -1.69 -24.74
CA PHE A 497 8.74 -2.58 -25.85
C PHE A 497 7.69 -3.61 -25.38
N ASP A 498 7.86 -4.16 -24.17
CA ASP A 498 6.89 -5.07 -23.56
C ASP A 498 5.61 -4.34 -23.16
N LEU A 499 5.74 -3.20 -22.50
CA LEU A 499 4.61 -2.38 -22.05
C LEU A 499 3.72 -1.97 -23.21
N PHE A 500 4.31 -1.29 -24.20
CA PHE A 500 3.56 -0.71 -25.31
C PHE A 500 3.04 -1.79 -26.26
N GLY A 501 3.86 -2.82 -26.56
CA GLY A 501 3.43 -3.95 -27.40
C GLY A 501 2.26 -4.69 -26.77
N PHE A 502 2.29 -4.91 -25.46
CA PHE A 502 1.18 -5.54 -24.75
C PHE A 502 -0.06 -4.65 -24.69
N THR A 503 0.09 -3.33 -24.53
CA THR A 503 -1.04 -2.39 -24.61
C THR A 503 -1.79 -2.57 -25.93
N LEU A 504 -1.06 -2.60 -27.06
CA LEU A 504 -1.65 -2.79 -28.40
C LEU A 504 -2.30 -4.18 -28.53
N THR A 505 -1.68 -5.22 -27.97
CA THR A 505 -2.23 -6.57 -27.94
C THR A 505 -3.54 -6.64 -27.16
N LEU A 506 -3.63 -6.01 -26.00
CA LEU A 506 -4.85 -5.93 -25.19
C LEU A 506 -5.94 -5.10 -25.89
N ILE A 507 -5.58 -3.98 -26.55
CA ILE A 507 -6.51 -3.17 -27.35
C ILE A 507 -7.04 -4.01 -28.49
N SER A 508 -6.20 -4.72 -29.24
CA SER A 508 -6.61 -5.63 -30.31
C SER A 508 -7.55 -6.71 -29.82
N THR A 509 -7.24 -7.36 -28.68
CA THR A 509 -8.10 -8.32 -28.01
C THR A 509 -9.46 -7.72 -27.62
N ARG A 510 -9.46 -6.50 -27.07
CA ARG A 510 -10.69 -5.83 -26.68
C ARG A 510 -11.58 -5.43 -27.86
N ILE A 511 -10.94 -4.98 -28.97
CA ILE A 511 -11.65 -4.70 -30.23
C ILE A 511 -12.26 -6.01 -30.78
N TYR A 512 -11.50 -7.12 -30.78
CA TYR A 512 -12.00 -8.41 -31.19
C TYR A 512 -13.26 -8.82 -30.40
N ILE A 513 -13.21 -8.73 -29.09
CA ILE A 513 -14.36 -9.03 -28.22
C ILE A 513 -15.57 -8.15 -28.59
N ALA A 514 -15.34 -6.87 -28.89
CA ALA A 514 -16.41 -5.98 -29.33
C ALA A 514 -16.99 -6.37 -30.69
N ILE A 515 -16.14 -6.83 -31.62
CA ILE A 515 -16.59 -7.35 -32.94
C ILE A 515 -17.45 -8.61 -32.76
N ASP A 516 -17.05 -9.55 -31.88
CA ASP A 516 -17.79 -10.79 -31.60
C ASP A 516 -19.15 -10.49 -30.92
N GLU A 517 -19.24 -9.41 -30.12
CA GLU A 517 -20.48 -8.96 -29.48
C GLU A 517 -21.45 -8.24 -30.45
N LEU A 518 -20.96 -7.64 -31.54
CA LEU A 518 -21.80 -6.95 -32.51
C LEU A 518 -22.67 -7.92 -33.34
N GLU A 519 -22.33 -9.21 -33.37
CA GLU A 519 -22.98 -10.20 -34.25
C GLU A 519 -23.09 -9.69 -35.71
N ASN A 520 -24.22 -9.86 -36.38
CA ASN A 520 -24.43 -9.41 -37.77
C ASN A 520 -25.20 -8.06 -37.86
N LYS A 521 -25.43 -7.38 -36.75
CA LYS A 521 -26.34 -6.21 -36.70
C LYS A 521 -25.78 -4.92 -37.30
N ASN A 522 -24.46 -4.80 -37.51
CA ASN A 522 -23.84 -3.57 -38.04
C ASN A 522 -22.57 -3.88 -38.84
N LYS A 523 -22.71 -4.25 -40.08
CA LYS A 523 -21.61 -4.62 -40.98
C LYS A 523 -20.55 -3.51 -41.17
N PRO A 524 -20.90 -2.23 -41.42
CA PRO A 524 -19.89 -1.19 -41.58
C PRO A 524 -19.01 -1.02 -40.33
N ARG A 525 -19.61 -0.98 -39.16
CA ARG A 525 -18.87 -0.86 -37.88
C ARG A 525 -17.96 -2.06 -37.64
N LYS A 526 -18.41 -3.27 -38.01
CA LYS A 526 -17.60 -4.50 -37.89
C LYS A 526 -16.36 -4.40 -38.79
N ILE A 527 -16.50 -3.94 -40.02
CA ILE A 527 -15.38 -3.78 -40.96
C ILE A 527 -14.38 -2.75 -40.43
N ILE A 528 -14.85 -1.57 -40.00
CA ILE A 528 -13.98 -0.51 -39.43
C ILE A 528 -13.20 -1.03 -38.25
N LEU A 529 -13.86 -1.68 -37.29
CA LEU A 529 -13.20 -2.25 -36.13
C LEU A 529 -12.20 -3.35 -36.51
N SER A 530 -12.51 -4.17 -37.51
CA SER A 530 -11.59 -5.21 -38.00
C SER A 530 -10.32 -4.60 -38.60
N VAL A 531 -10.45 -3.55 -39.41
CA VAL A 531 -9.29 -2.84 -39.98
C VAL A 531 -8.44 -2.22 -38.87
N ILE A 532 -9.06 -1.52 -37.92
CA ILE A 532 -8.35 -0.92 -36.78
C ILE A 532 -7.62 -2.01 -35.98
N MET A 533 -8.28 -3.14 -35.73
CA MET A 533 -7.69 -4.28 -34.99
C MET A 533 -6.44 -4.83 -35.69
N ILE A 534 -6.50 -5.01 -37.02
CA ILE A 534 -5.39 -5.52 -37.80
C ILE A 534 -4.21 -4.53 -37.79
N LEU A 535 -4.49 -3.22 -37.94
CA LEU A 535 -3.46 -2.18 -37.87
C LEU A 535 -2.81 -2.12 -36.49
N VAL A 536 -3.60 -2.15 -35.41
CA VAL A 536 -3.10 -2.17 -34.03
C VAL A 536 -2.24 -3.42 -33.78
N TYR A 537 -2.68 -4.57 -34.26
CA TYR A 537 -1.90 -5.81 -34.18
C TYR A 537 -0.58 -5.74 -34.95
N TYR A 538 -0.60 -5.18 -36.15
CA TYR A 538 0.63 -4.97 -36.93
C TYR A 538 1.63 -4.10 -36.18
N ILE A 539 1.19 -2.98 -35.58
CA ILE A 539 2.06 -2.10 -34.78
C ILE A 539 2.56 -2.87 -33.53
N SER A 540 1.74 -3.73 -32.91
CA SER A 540 2.16 -4.59 -31.79
C SER A 540 3.32 -5.50 -32.18
N LEU A 541 3.22 -6.18 -33.34
CA LEU A 541 4.31 -7.00 -33.89
C LEU A 541 5.58 -6.17 -34.17
N ARG A 542 5.41 -4.98 -34.71
CA ARG A 542 6.50 -4.01 -34.96
C ARG A 542 7.07 -3.40 -33.67
N THR A 543 6.46 -3.69 -32.53
CA THR A 543 6.98 -3.30 -31.20
C THR A 543 7.78 -4.44 -30.59
N LYS A 544 7.23 -5.66 -30.60
CA LYS A 544 7.92 -6.86 -30.10
C LYS A 544 7.32 -8.14 -30.71
N GLU A 545 8.17 -9.06 -31.13
CA GLU A 545 7.79 -10.31 -31.78
C GLU A 545 7.00 -11.28 -30.89
N MET A 546 7.05 -11.06 -29.60
CA MET A 546 6.40 -11.91 -28.60
C MET A 546 4.87 -12.02 -28.77
N PHE A 547 4.25 -11.07 -29.47
CA PHE A 547 2.81 -11.02 -29.69
C PHE A 547 2.34 -11.73 -30.98
N ILE A 548 3.23 -12.46 -31.64
CA ILE A 548 2.96 -13.14 -32.90
C ILE A 548 1.79 -14.13 -32.81
N GLY A 549 1.60 -14.78 -31.67
CA GLY A 549 0.57 -15.80 -31.47
C GLY A 549 -0.85 -15.27 -31.26
N LEU A 550 -1.08 -13.95 -31.14
CA LEU A 550 -2.40 -13.39 -30.83
C LEU A 550 -3.55 -13.88 -31.71
N PRO A 551 -3.41 -14.00 -33.06
CA PRO A 551 -4.50 -14.48 -33.91
C PRO A 551 -4.95 -15.90 -33.54
N ALA A 552 -4.04 -16.79 -33.16
CA ALA A 552 -4.35 -18.13 -32.70
C ALA A 552 -5.15 -18.12 -31.37
N ALA A 553 -4.76 -17.27 -30.42
CA ALA A 553 -5.50 -17.09 -29.17
C ALA A 553 -6.93 -16.58 -29.42
N LEU A 554 -7.10 -15.64 -30.34
CA LEU A 554 -8.42 -15.08 -30.69
C LEU A 554 -9.29 -16.10 -31.42
N LEU A 555 -8.71 -16.94 -32.30
CA LEU A 555 -9.43 -18.03 -32.93
C LEU A 555 -9.90 -19.08 -31.91
N ALA A 556 -9.04 -19.46 -30.97
CA ALA A 556 -9.39 -20.37 -29.89
C ALA A 556 -10.51 -19.77 -29.01
N TYR A 557 -10.40 -18.48 -28.69
CA TYR A 557 -11.47 -17.77 -27.98
C TYR A 557 -12.79 -17.81 -28.75
N SER A 558 -12.79 -17.53 -30.08
CA SER A 558 -13.98 -17.56 -30.93
C SER A 558 -14.63 -18.96 -30.93
N PHE A 559 -13.82 -19.98 -31.09
CA PHE A 559 -14.27 -21.35 -31.08
C PHE A 559 -14.95 -21.73 -29.75
N ILE A 560 -14.35 -21.39 -28.65
CA ILE A 560 -14.92 -21.62 -27.31
C ILE A 560 -16.23 -20.86 -27.13
N ARG A 561 -16.30 -19.61 -27.61
CA ARG A 561 -17.53 -18.80 -27.55
C ARG A 561 -18.66 -19.39 -28.37
N ASP A 562 -18.36 -20.04 -29.53
CA ASP A 562 -19.39 -20.74 -30.32
C ASP A 562 -19.90 -21.98 -29.60
N ILE A 563 -19.03 -22.76 -28.93
CA ILE A 563 -19.45 -23.85 -28.04
C ILE A 563 -20.39 -23.34 -26.95
N GLU A 564 -20.04 -22.27 -26.27
CA GLU A 564 -20.87 -21.65 -25.20
C GLU A 564 -22.23 -21.19 -25.74
N ARG A 565 -22.28 -20.63 -26.96
CA ARG A 565 -23.55 -20.22 -27.62
C ARG A 565 -24.45 -21.42 -27.90
N CYS A 566 -23.88 -22.50 -28.43
CA CYS A 566 -24.64 -23.75 -28.68
C CYS A 566 -25.20 -24.31 -27.35
N GLU A 567 -24.39 -24.35 -26.28
CA GLU A 567 -24.86 -24.84 -24.99
C GLU A 567 -26.02 -23.97 -24.43
N LYS A 568 -25.93 -22.65 -24.57
CA LYS A 568 -26.97 -21.73 -24.12
C LYS A 568 -28.30 -21.92 -24.83
N THR A 569 -28.24 -22.28 -26.14
CA THR A 569 -29.44 -22.57 -26.93
C THR A 569 -29.88 -24.03 -26.84
N LYS A 570 -29.24 -24.87 -26.01
CA LYS A 570 -29.43 -26.31 -25.91
C LYS A 570 -29.18 -27.06 -27.22
N ALA A 571 -28.54 -26.44 -28.21
CA ALA A 571 -28.15 -27.08 -29.45
C ALA A 571 -26.93 -27.96 -29.25
N LYS A 572 -26.88 -29.13 -29.84
CA LYS A 572 -25.66 -29.97 -29.84
C LYS A 572 -24.61 -29.32 -30.74
N PHE A 573 -23.47 -28.95 -30.16
CA PHE A 573 -22.32 -28.54 -30.96
C PHE A 573 -21.82 -29.72 -31.79
N LYS A 574 -21.74 -29.53 -33.11
CA LYS A 574 -21.28 -30.57 -34.05
C LYS A 574 -20.21 -29.97 -34.94
N LEU A 575 -19.03 -30.54 -34.87
CA LEU A 575 -17.92 -30.15 -35.74
C LEU A 575 -18.20 -30.76 -37.11
N SER A 576 -18.63 -29.94 -38.07
CA SER A 576 -18.93 -30.35 -39.44
C SER A 576 -18.18 -29.46 -40.43
N THR A 577 -18.00 -29.93 -41.67
CA THR A 577 -17.38 -29.11 -42.73
C THR A 577 -18.12 -27.79 -42.97
N ASN A 578 -19.46 -27.79 -42.85
CA ASN A 578 -20.25 -26.60 -42.96
C ASN A 578 -19.97 -25.63 -41.78
N TYR A 579 -19.85 -26.16 -40.56
CA TYR A 579 -19.47 -25.29 -39.40
C TYR A 579 -18.10 -24.67 -39.63
N ILE A 580 -17.10 -25.45 -40.09
CA ILE A 580 -15.75 -24.90 -40.33
C ILE A 580 -15.80 -23.78 -41.39
N LYS A 581 -16.52 -23.95 -42.47
CA LYS A 581 -16.69 -22.90 -43.50
C LYS A 581 -17.30 -21.64 -42.93
N GLU A 582 -18.41 -21.76 -42.17
CA GLU A 582 -19.06 -20.60 -41.54
C GLU A 582 -18.18 -19.95 -40.46
N PHE A 583 -17.46 -20.74 -39.68
CA PHE A 583 -16.51 -20.24 -38.66
C PHE A 583 -15.37 -19.45 -39.32
N LEU A 584 -14.75 -19.93 -40.39
CA LEU A 584 -13.72 -19.24 -41.15
C LEU A 584 -14.26 -17.96 -41.81
N LYS A 585 -15.46 -18.03 -42.39
CA LYS A 585 -16.13 -16.84 -42.95
C LYS A 585 -16.44 -15.78 -41.87
N LYS A 586 -16.95 -16.21 -40.74
CA LYS A 586 -17.21 -15.33 -39.56
C LYS A 586 -15.94 -14.64 -39.08
N ASN A 587 -14.80 -15.35 -39.09
CA ASN A 587 -13.52 -14.91 -38.57
C ASN A 587 -12.51 -14.57 -39.70
N SER A 588 -12.96 -14.19 -40.88
CA SER A 588 -12.11 -13.90 -42.04
C SER A 588 -11.04 -12.84 -41.75
N TYR A 589 -11.36 -11.87 -40.94
CA TYR A 589 -10.42 -10.82 -40.49
C TYR A 589 -9.28 -11.36 -39.59
N LEU A 590 -9.50 -12.46 -38.85
CA LEU A 590 -8.41 -13.16 -38.14
C LEU A 590 -7.50 -13.93 -39.11
N LEU A 591 -8.05 -14.44 -40.22
CA LEU A 591 -7.23 -15.02 -41.28
C LEU A 591 -6.32 -13.97 -41.92
N VAL A 592 -6.81 -12.72 -42.10
CA VAL A 592 -5.96 -11.60 -42.54
C VAL A 592 -4.86 -11.31 -41.51
N MET A 593 -5.16 -11.35 -40.23
CA MET A 593 -4.14 -11.21 -39.18
C MET A 593 -3.07 -12.32 -39.26
N ILE A 594 -3.47 -13.56 -39.58
CA ILE A 594 -2.52 -14.67 -39.78
C ILE A 594 -1.63 -14.39 -40.98
N VAL A 595 -2.18 -13.86 -42.07
CA VAL A 595 -1.38 -13.46 -43.24
C VAL A 595 -0.39 -12.38 -42.89
N VAL A 596 -0.84 -11.34 -42.14
CA VAL A 596 0.03 -10.28 -41.61
C VAL A 596 1.13 -10.86 -40.71
N MET A 597 0.78 -11.82 -39.85
CA MET A 597 1.71 -12.53 -38.98
C MET A 597 2.82 -13.23 -39.80
N PHE A 598 2.44 -14.01 -40.81
CA PHE A 598 3.41 -14.71 -41.68
C PHE A 598 4.26 -13.74 -42.50
N ALA A 599 3.65 -12.70 -43.05
CA ALA A 599 4.39 -11.66 -43.76
C ALA A 599 5.42 -10.99 -42.84
N TYR A 600 5.02 -10.64 -41.61
CA TYR A 600 5.92 -10.09 -40.61
C TYR A 600 7.02 -11.09 -40.23
N PHE A 601 6.70 -12.37 -40.05
CA PHE A 601 7.68 -13.40 -39.68
C PHE A 601 8.75 -13.56 -40.78
N ILE A 602 8.32 -13.65 -42.05
CA ILE A 602 9.23 -13.72 -43.19
C ILE A 602 10.11 -12.50 -43.30
N TYR A 603 9.50 -11.32 -43.13
CA TYR A 603 10.19 -10.03 -43.14
C TYR A 603 11.21 -9.94 -42.00
N SER A 604 10.79 -10.22 -40.74
CA SER A 604 11.66 -10.23 -39.56
C SER A 604 12.79 -11.24 -39.70
N ARG A 605 12.54 -12.44 -40.30
CA ARG A 605 13.56 -13.45 -40.56
C ARG A 605 14.58 -12.98 -41.61
N TYR A 606 14.14 -12.27 -42.63
CA TYR A 606 15.00 -11.66 -43.62
C TYR A 606 15.91 -10.60 -43.01
N LEU A 607 15.37 -9.74 -42.16
CA LEU A 607 16.14 -8.69 -41.44
C LEU A 607 17.08 -9.32 -40.40
N ASN A 608 16.64 -10.32 -39.64
CA ASN A 608 17.42 -10.98 -38.60
C ASN A 608 18.49 -11.95 -39.16
N SER A 609 18.44 -12.27 -40.43
CA SER A 609 19.59 -12.94 -41.08
C SER A 609 20.84 -12.06 -41.05
N LEU A 610 20.66 -10.76 -40.76
CA LEU A 610 21.72 -9.79 -40.53
C LEU A 610 22.07 -9.63 -39.00
N SER A 611 21.32 -10.23 -38.07
CA SER A 611 21.57 -10.19 -36.61
C SER A 611 21.24 -11.54 -35.95
N ALA A 612 22.23 -12.22 -35.54
CA ALA A 612 22.52 -13.07 -34.36
C ALA A 612 21.44 -13.94 -33.71
N VAL A 613 20.46 -14.58 -34.44
CA VAL A 613 19.90 -15.83 -33.93
C VAL A 613 20.80 -16.93 -34.41
N THR A 614 21.57 -17.53 -33.52
CA THR A 614 22.55 -18.54 -33.88
C THR A 614 22.05 -19.95 -33.52
N HIS A 615 22.45 -20.95 -34.31
CA HIS A 615 22.28 -22.34 -33.93
C HIS A 615 23.40 -22.85 -33.03
N ASN A 616 24.26 -21.96 -32.56
CA ASN A 616 25.34 -22.29 -31.64
C ASN A 616 24.78 -22.43 -30.21
N ILE A 617 24.87 -23.64 -29.65
CA ILE A 617 24.36 -23.99 -28.31
C ILE A 617 24.92 -23.07 -27.18
N LYS A 618 26.08 -22.45 -27.39
CA LYS A 618 26.73 -21.60 -26.41
C LYS A 618 26.25 -20.14 -26.43
N ASP A 619 25.50 -19.76 -27.46
CA ASP A 619 25.04 -18.38 -27.57
C ASP A 619 23.79 -18.09 -26.73
N ALA A 620 23.68 -16.87 -26.20
CA ALA A 620 22.50 -16.44 -25.42
C ALA A 620 21.18 -16.58 -26.20
N TYR A 621 21.22 -16.34 -27.52
CA TYR A 621 20.07 -16.44 -28.40
C TYR A 621 20.03 -17.78 -29.18
N TYR A 622 20.55 -18.87 -28.59
CA TYR A 622 20.39 -20.24 -29.13
C TYR A 622 18.88 -20.58 -29.19
N TYR A 623 18.49 -21.15 -30.33
CA TYR A 623 17.08 -21.44 -30.63
C TYR A 623 16.87 -22.92 -30.97
N THR A 624 15.93 -23.61 -30.31
CA THR A 624 15.60 -25.02 -30.55
C THR A 624 14.12 -25.29 -30.40
N PHE A 625 13.59 -26.19 -31.25
CA PHE A 625 12.23 -26.69 -31.15
C PHE A 625 12.13 -28.08 -30.49
N ASN A 626 13.16 -28.52 -29.77
CA ASN A 626 13.08 -29.77 -29.01
C ASN A 626 11.94 -29.70 -27.98
N PRO A 627 10.90 -30.58 -28.05
CA PRO A 627 9.75 -30.56 -27.16
C PRO A 627 10.12 -30.67 -25.68
N LEU A 628 11.17 -31.40 -25.34
CA LEU A 628 11.64 -31.52 -23.93
C LEU A 628 12.17 -30.20 -23.40
N VAL A 629 12.91 -29.47 -24.24
CA VAL A 629 13.43 -28.11 -23.87
C VAL A 629 12.26 -27.14 -23.73
N LEU A 630 11.28 -27.14 -24.62
CA LEU A 630 10.09 -26.29 -24.53
C LEU A 630 9.31 -26.52 -23.21
N ILE A 631 9.19 -27.81 -22.83
CA ILE A 631 8.52 -28.18 -21.56
C ILE A 631 9.36 -27.72 -20.37
N GLU A 632 10.67 -27.92 -20.41
CA GLU A 632 11.59 -27.49 -19.33
C GLU A 632 11.55 -25.97 -19.15
N ASP A 633 11.61 -25.21 -20.22
CA ASP A 633 11.53 -23.75 -20.19
C ASP A 633 10.16 -23.27 -19.69
N LEU A 634 9.07 -23.93 -20.03
CA LEU A 634 7.77 -23.64 -19.46
C LEU A 634 7.77 -23.84 -17.93
N PHE A 635 8.39 -24.92 -17.43
CA PHE A 635 8.54 -25.15 -15.99
C PHE A 635 9.38 -24.05 -15.33
N ILE A 636 10.46 -23.61 -15.97
CA ILE A 636 11.32 -22.52 -15.49
C ILE A 636 10.50 -21.22 -15.36
N TYR A 637 9.71 -20.87 -16.38
CA TYR A 637 8.89 -19.66 -16.33
C TYR A 637 7.75 -19.74 -15.30
N ILE A 638 7.12 -20.90 -15.11
CA ILE A 638 6.13 -21.09 -14.05
C ILE A 638 6.78 -20.97 -12.68
N TYR A 639 7.95 -21.61 -12.46
CA TYR A 639 8.70 -21.45 -11.23
C TYR A 639 9.04 -19.99 -10.95
N ALA A 640 9.56 -19.30 -11.94
CA ALA A 640 9.94 -17.92 -11.89
C ALA A 640 8.78 -16.98 -11.53
N TYR A 641 7.59 -17.25 -12.04
CA TYR A 641 6.40 -16.48 -11.69
C TYR A 641 6.09 -16.58 -10.18
N PHE A 642 6.14 -17.77 -9.58
CA PHE A 642 5.76 -17.95 -8.18
C PHE A 642 6.87 -17.58 -7.19
N THR A 643 8.13 -17.69 -7.56
CA THR A 643 9.24 -17.42 -6.63
C THR A 643 9.78 -16.01 -6.67
N THR A 644 9.58 -15.28 -7.76
CA THR A 644 9.97 -13.85 -7.98
C THR A 644 11.45 -13.52 -7.76
N SER A 645 12.16 -14.30 -6.92
CA SER A 645 13.49 -14.00 -6.43
C SER A 645 14.63 -14.36 -7.39
N SER A 646 14.50 -15.49 -8.06
CA SER A 646 15.59 -16.04 -8.85
C SER A 646 15.81 -15.35 -10.20
N LEU A 647 14.75 -14.80 -10.80
CA LEU A 647 14.82 -14.10 -12.08
C LEU A 647 15.38 -12.69 -12.03
N VAL A 648 15.37 -12.11 -10.85
CA VAL A 648 15.82 -10.74 -10.65
C VAL A 648 17.33 -10.66 -10.42
N TYR A 649 17.91 -11.74 -9.89
CA TYR A 649 19.34 -11.83 -9.55
C TYR A 649 20.08 -12.95 -10.28
N GLY A 650 19.38 -13.82 -10.98
CA GLY A 650 19.91 -15.11 -11.33
C GLY A 650 20.80 -15.11 -12.56
N ASN A 651 21.96 -15.68 -12.42
CA ASN A 651 22.60 -16.41 -13.48
C ASN A 651 21.60 -17.48 -13.99
N VAL A 652 21.50 -17.68 -15.29
CA VAL A 652 20.64 -18.72 -15.89
C VAL A 652 20.87 -20.10 -15.24
N THR A 653 22.11 -20.42 -14.91
CA THR A 653 22.51 -21.63 -14.18
C THR A 653 21.86 -21.75 -12.79
N ASP A 654 21.73 -20.67 -12.05
CA ASP A 654 21.10 -20.69 -10.73
C ASP A 654 19.59 -20.97 -10.84
N ILE A 655 18.92 -20.36 -11.83
CA ILE A 655 17.49 -20.60 -12.10
C ILE A 655 17.24 -22.07 -12.45
N ILE A 656 18.09 -22.66 -13.30
CA ILE A 656 17.99 -24.09 -13.69
C ILE A 656 18.19 -24.98 -12.46
N ASN A 657 19.20 -24.71 -11.63
CA ASN A 657 19.46 -25.50 -10.43
C ASN A 657 18.32 -25.41 -9.40
N TYR A 658 17.79 -24.21 -9.15
CA TYR A 658 16.62 -24.03 -8.28
C TYR A 658 15.36 -24.70 -8.87
N THR A 659 15.15 -24.59 -10.18
CA THR A 659 14.02 -25.26 -10.83
C THR A 659 14.12 -26.78 -10.69
N ALA A 660 15.32 -27.34 -10.80
CA ALA A 660 15.56 -28.77 -10.60
C ALA A 660 15.16 -29.24 -9.19
N GLN A 661 15.49 -28.46 -8.15
CA GLN A 661 15.12 -28.77 -6.75
C GLN A 661 13.60 -28.74 -6.52
N TYR A 662 12.88 -27.84 -7.21
CA TYR A 662 11.45 -27.61 -6.98
C TYR A 662 10.56 -28.18 -8.10
N LYS A 663 11.10 -29.01 -9.00
CA LYS A 663 10.33 -29.64 -10.10
C LYS A 663 9.04 -30.30 -9.62
N MET A 664 9.10 -31.01 -8.51
CA MET A 664 7.90 -31.66 -7.93
C MET A 664 6.84 -30.66 -7.47
N ALA A 665 7.25 -29.56 -6.83
CA ALA A 665 6.31 -28.52 -6.41
C ALA A 665 5.66 -27.83 -7.60
N ILE A 666 6.42 -27.56 -8.67
CA ILE A 666 5.91 -26.98 -9.92
C ILE A 666 4.92 -27.94 -10.57
N LEU A 667 5.27 -29.24 -10.65
CA LEU A 667 4.38 -30.28 -11.19
C LEU A 667 3.07 -30.33 -10.42
N ILE A 668 3.10 -30.25 -9.10
CA ILE A 668 1.88 -30.20 -8.26
C ILE A 668 1.04 -28.96 -8.61
N VAL A 669 1.64 -27.79 -8.78
CA VAL A 669 0.93 -26.57 -9.17
C VAL A 669 0.27 -26.73 -10.54
N ILE A 670 0.99 -27.28 -11.51
CA ILE A 670 0.44 -27.57 -12.85
C ILE A 670 -0.71 -28.57 -12.76
N MET A 671 -0.54 -29.65 -12.00
CA MET A 671 -1.59 -30.66 -11.78
C MET A 671 -2.85 -30.06 -11.14
N ILE A 672 -2.68 -29.16 -10.19
CA ILE A 672 -3.79 -28.42 -9.56
C ILE A 672 -4.50 -27.55 -10.62
N ILE A 673 -3.77 -26.82 -11.44
CA ILE A 673 -4.35 -25.98 -12.51
C ILE A 673 -5.11 -26.84 -13.51
N ILE A 674 -4.54 -27.96 -13.94
CA ILE A 674 -5.19 -28.92 -14.86
C ILE A 674 -6.46 -29.48 -14.22
N TYR A 675 -6.38 -29.98 -12.98
CA TYR A 675 -7.54 -30.50 -12.23
C TYR A 675 -8.67 -29.47 -12.14
N LEU A 676 -8.33 -28.24 -11.76
CA LEU A 676 -9.30 -27.15 -11.65
C LEU A 676 -9.91 -26.80 -13.01
N THR A 677 -9.12 -26.84 -14.08
CA THR A 677 -9.59 -26.59 -15.43
C THR A 677 -10.58 -27.67 -15.87
N ILE A 678 -10.25 -28.95 -15.67
CA ILE A 678 -11.15 -30.09 -15.96
C ILE A 678 -12.44 -29.93 -15.15
N LYS A 679 -12.35 -29.63 -13.84
CA LYS A 679 -13.51 -29.41 -12.98
C LYS A 679 -14.40 -28.26 -13.46
N LYS A 680 -13.84 -27.20 -14.02
CA LYS A 680 -14.57 -26.10 -14.63
C LYS A 680 -15.21 -26.53 -15.95
N LEU A 681 -14.49 -27.23 -16.81
CA LEU A 681 -15.00 -27.77 -18.09
C LEU A 681 -16.20 -28.69 -17.89
N LEU A 682 -16.17 -29.57 -16.88
CA LEU A 682 -17.30 -30.43 -16.52
C LEU A 682 -18.55 -29.63 -16.12
N LYS A 683 -18.37 -28.39 -15.65
CA LYS A 683 -19.43 -27.40 -15.35
C LYS A 683 -19.74 -26.49 -16.54
N LYS A 684 -19.19 -26.77 -17.71
CA LYS A 684 -19.30 -25.92 -18.91
C LYS A 684 -18.80 -24.48 -18.70
N ASP A 685 -17.82 -24.30 -17.83
CA ASP A 685 -17.14 -23.05 -17.59
C ASP A 685 -15.75 -23.06 -18.23
N TYR A 686 -15.63 -22.36 -19.35
CA TYR A 686 -14.43 -22.35 -20.18
C TYR A 686 -13.44 -21.23 -19.82
N SER A 687 -13.71 -20.46 -18.77
CA SER A 687 -12.90 -19.29 -18.38
C SER A 687 -11.42 -19.62 -18.16
N TYR A 688 -11.11 -20.76 -17.53
CA TYR A 688 -9.74 -21.20 -17.31
C TYR A 688 -9.06 -21.64 -18.62
N LEU A 689 -9.79 -22.36 -19.48
CA LEU A 689 -9.26 -22.80 -20.77
C LEU A 689 -8.88 -21.60 -21.65
N ILE A 690 -9.73 -20.54 -21.66
CA ILE A 690 -9.43 -19.29 -22.37
C ILE A 690 -8.18 -18.64 -21.79
N ALA A 691 -8.09 -18.50 -20.46
CA ALA A 691 -6.96 -17.85 -19.82
C ALA A 691 -5.65 -18.62 -20.03
N ILE A 692 -5.67 -19.97 -19.92
CA ILE A 692 -4.53 -20.83 -20.22
C ILE A 692 -4.13 -20.72 -21.70
N GLY A 693 -5.09 -20.68 -22.61
CA GLY A 693 -4.81 -20.53 -24.05
C GLY A 693 -4.04 -19.22 -24.33
N PHE A 694 -4.49 -18.10 -23.79
CA PHE A 694 -3.76 -16.83 -23.92
C PHE A 694 -2.37 -16.88 -23.25
N PHE A 695 -2.26 -17.46 -22.05
CA PHE A 695 -0.99 -17.61 -21.36
C PHE A 695 0.03 -18.38 -22.22
N LEU A 696 -0.37 -19.57 -22.71
CA LEU A 696 0.49 -20.44 -23.52
C LEU A 696 0.89 -19.77 -24.83
N VAL A 697 -0.05 -19.15 -25.53
CA VAL A 697 0.22 -18.48 -26.80
C VAL A 697 1.18 -17.29 -26.64
N LEU A 698 1.09 -16.55 -25.53
CA LEU A 698 1.97 -15.41 -25.27
C LEU A 698 3.36 -15.82 -24.77
N ILE A 699 3.52 -16.97 -24.11
CA ILE A 699 4.82 -17.45 -23.64
C ILE A 699 5.55 -18.29 -24.73
N LEU A 700 4.80 -18.90 -25.64
CA LEU A 700 5.33 -19.83 -26.65
C LEU A 700 6.51 -19.27 -27.46
N PRO A 701 6.55 -17.99 -27.91
CA PRO A 701 7.66 -17.47 -28.71
C PRO A 701 9.02 -17.46 -28.01
N VAL A 702 9.05 -17.51 -26.69
CA VAL A 702 10.29 -17.45 -25.90
C VAL A 702 10.74 -18.83 -25.38
N LEU A 703 9.84 -19.81 -25.36
CA LEU A 703 10.19 -21.17 -24.93
C LEU A 703 11.31 -21.84 -25.77
N PRO A 704 11.47 -21.54 -27.08
CA PRO A 704 12.56 -22.07 -27.85
C PRO A 704 13.96 -21.49 -27.53
N MET A 705 14.11 -20.59 -26.56
CA MET A 705 15.36 -19.90 -26.22
C MET A 705 15.90 -20.33 -24.84
N PRO A 706 16.45 -21.54 -24.69
CA PRO A 706 16.84 -22.10 -23.39
C PRO A 706 17.98 -21.34 -22.67
N ASN A 707 18.75 -20.53 -23.39
CA ASN A 707 19.85 -19.76 -22.81
C ASN A 707 19.45 -18.32 -22.43
N MET A 708 18.21 -17.90 -22.72
CA MET A 708 17.76 -16.51 -22.52
C MET A 708 16.46 -16.44 -21.72
N HIS A 709 16.54 -16.78 -20.43
CA HIS A 709 15.42 -16.62 -19.52
C HIS A 709 15.43 -15.20 -18.91
N HIS A 710 14.37 -14.44 -19.20
CA HIS A 710 14.24 -13.08 -18.65
C HIS A 710 12.84 -12.82 -18.12
N VAL A 711 12.76 -12.11 -16.97
CA VAL A 711 11.49 -11.81 -16.29
C VAL A 711 10.53 -10.98 -17.14
N LEU A 712 11.04 -10.13 -18.05
CA LEU A 712 10.22 -9.35 -18.99
C LEU A 712 9.32 -10.22 -19.86
N TYR A 713 9.73 -11.44 -20.20
CA TYR A 713 8.94 -12.36 -21.01
C TYR A 713 7.69 -12.87 -20.29
N LEU A 714 7.64 -12.76 -18.97
CA LEU A 714 6.45 -13.08 -18.19
C LEU A 714 5.44 -11.92 -18.09
N TYR A 715 5.80 -10.71 -18.52
CA TYR A 715 4.94 -9.55 -18.39
C TYR A 715 3.54 -9.77 -18.97
N ALA A 716 3.45 -10.09 -20.26
CA ALA A 716 2.17 -10.30 -20.94
C ALA A 716 1.44 -11.59 -20.52
N PRO A 717 2.10 -12.77 -20.43
CA PRO A 717 1.45 -13.99 -19.97
C PRO A 717 0.89 -13.89 -18.56
N SER A 718 1.56 -13.17 -17.66
CA SER A 718 1.16 -13.01 -16.25
C SER A 718 -0.26 -12.45 -16.10
N ALA A 719 -0.74 -11.62 -17.03
CA ALA A 719 -2.08 -11.06 -17.02
C ALA A 719 -3.18 -12.14 -17.04
N PHE A 720 -2.98 -13.18 -17.82
CA PHE A 720 -3.96 -14.26 -17.96
C PHE A 720 -3.82 -15.30 -16.85
N LEU A 721 -2.61 -15.54 -16.35
CA LEU A 721 -2.40 -16.36 -15.16
C LEU A 721 -3.02 -15.70 -13.92
N ALA A 722 -2.97 -14.38 -13.82
CA ALA A 722 -3.61 -13.61 -12.76
C ALA A 722 -5.14 -13.82 -12.72
N ILE A 723 -5.80 -14.06 -13.87
CA ILE A 723 -7.26 -14.35 -13.92
C ILE A 723 -7.56 -15.69 -13.24
N ILE A 724 -6.73 -16.71 -13.48
CA ILE A 724 -6.90 -18.04 -12.87
C ILE A 724 -6.69 -17.95 -11.36
N ILE A 725 -5.57 -17.32 -10.95
CA ILE A 725 -5.22 -17.14 -9.52
C ILE A 725 -6.30 -16.33 -8.79
N ALA A 726 -6.77 -15.23 -9.39
CA ALA A 726 -7.80 -14.39 -8.77
C ALA A 726 -9.11 -15.15 -8.52
N ASN A 727 -9.54 -15.96 -9.50
CA ASN A 727 -10.76 -16.76 -9.33
C ASN A 727 -10.58 -17.84 -8.24
N LEU A 728 -9.41 -18.48 -8.19
CA LEU A 728 -9.08 -19.46 -7.16
C LEU A 728 -9.06 -18.80 -5.77
N VAL A 729 -8.29 -17.74 -5.62
CA VAL A 729 -8.13 -16.97 -4.37
C VAL A 729 -9.49 -16.47 -3.89
N TYR A 730 -10.29 -15.85 -4.77
CA TYR A 730 -11.64 -15.40 -4.45
C TYR A 730 -12.52 -16.56 -3.97
N SER A 731 -12.50 -17.70 -4.69
CA SER A 731 -13.32 -18.87 -4.36
C SER A 731 -12.97 -19.49 -3.01
N ILE A 732 -11.71 -19.45 -2.61
CA ILE A 732 -11.24 -19.94 -1.31
C ILE A 732 -11.63 -18.97 -0.19
N ILE A 733 -11.27 -17.69 -0.35
CA ILE A 733 -11.47 -16.68 0.69
C ILE A 733 -12.96 -16.43 0.94
N LYS A 734 -13.79 -16.48 -0.12
CA LYS A 734 -15.23 -16.26 -0.01
C LYS A 734 -15.94 -17.28 0.90
N ARG A 735 -15.35 -18.45 1.13
CA ARG A 735 -15.87 -19.45 2.09
C ARG A 735 -15.74 -19.00 3.55
N VAL A 736 -14.79 -18.09 3.81
CA VAL A 736 -14.47 -17.61 5.17
C VAL A 736 -14.91 -16.17 5.36
N ILE A 737 -14.81 -15.35 4.31
CA ILE A 737 -15.09 -13.90 4.35
C ILE A 737 -16.23 -13.57 3.38
N ASP A 738 -17.38 -13.14 3.90
CA ASP A 738 -18.52 -12.80 3.07
C ASP A 738 -18.39 -11.44 2.35
N SER A 739 -17.61 -10.52 2.89
CA SER A 739 -17.45 -9.17 2.34
C SER A 739 -16.52 -9.13 1.15
N ASN A 740 -17.02 -8.80 -0.03
CA ASN A 740 -16.23 -8.60 -1.23
C ASN A 740 -15.19 -7.48 -1.07
N PHE A 741 -15.51 -6.42 -0.32
CA PHE A 741 -14.59 -5.33 -0.01
C PHE A 741 -13.42 -5.83 0.85
N ALA A 742 -13.69 -6.64 1.87
CA ALA A 742 -12.66 -7.22 2.72
C ALA A 742 -11.73 -8.17 1.92
N ILE A 743 -12.26 -8.91 0.95
CA ILE A 743 -11.46 -9.80 0.07
C ILE A 743 -10.50 -8.96 -0.79
N VAL A 744 -10.98 -7.85 -1.37
CA VAL A 744 -10.11 -6.94 -2.15
C VAL A 744 -9.03 -6.32 -1.29
N LEU A 745 -9.37 -5.83 -0.08
CA LEU A 745 -8.39 -5.28 0.86
C LEU A 745 -7.34 -6.32 1.29
N LEU A 746 -7.78 -7.54 1.57
CA LEU A 746 -6.86 -8.64 1.91
C LEU A 746 -5.93 -8.96 0.73
N THR A 747 -6.43 -8.93 -0.51
CA THR A 747 -5.59 -9.12 -1.69
C THR A 747 -4.53 -8.03 -1.81
N ILE A 748 -4.91 -6.76 -1.65
CA ILE A 748 -3.97 -5.62 -1.66
C ILE A 748 -2.93 -5.79 -0.54
N PHE A 749 -3.36 -6.17 0.65
CA PHE A 749 -2.48 -6.39 1.79
C PHE A 749 -1.46 -7.51 1.54
N VAL A 750 -1.90 -8.66 1.01
CA VAL A 750 -1.00 -9.77 0.65
C VAL A 750 0.00 -9.32 -0.43
N LEU A 751 -0.44 -8.61 -1.47
CA LEU A 751 0.45 -8.06 -2.49
C LEU A 751 1.45 -7.06 -1.92
N LEU A 752 1.03 -6.25 -0.94
CA LEU A 752 1.92 -5.35 -0.21
C LEU A 752 3.00 -6.14 0.55
N LEU A 753 2.63 -7.21 1.25
CA LEU A 753 3.59 -8.07 1.96
C LEU A 753 4.59 -8.71 1.00
N ILE A 754 4.14 -9.23 -0.16
CA ILE A 754 5.02 -9.79 -1.19
C ILE A 754 6.02 -8.72 -1.67
N ASN A 755 5.55 -7.52 -1.97
CA ASN A 755 6.38 -6.40 -2.42
C ASN A 755 7.37 -5.88 -1.37
N HIS A 756 7.12 -6.14 -0.09
CA HIS A 756 8.01 -5.79 1.04
C HIS A 756 8.82 -7.00 1.53
N SER A 757 8.78 -8.12 0.83
CA SER A 757 9.64 -9.25 1.15
C SER A 757 11.13 -8.83 1.04
N SER A 758 11.99 -9.46 1.84
CA SER A 758 13.42 -9.16 1.88
C SER A 758 14.08 -9.27 0.50
N CYS A 759 13.63 -10.23 -0.30
CA CYS A 759 14.14 -10.45 -1.65
C CYS A 759 13.82 -9.26 -2.58
N ILE A 760 12.55 -8.85 -2.65
CA ILE A 760 12.14 -7.71 -3.50
C ILE A 760 12.73 -6.39 -3.01
N THR A 761 12.81 -6.19 -1.70
CA THR A 761 13.44 -5.00 -1.11
C THR A 761 14.95 -4.98 -1.42
N GLY A 762 15.63 -6.12 -1.31
CA GLY A 762 17.04 -6.25 -1.69
C GLY A 762 17.26 -5.90 -3.16
N PHE A 763 16.42 -6.42 -4.05
CA PHE A 763 16.49 -6.09 -5.47
C PHE A 763 16.28 -4.59 -5.73
N ARG A 764 15.26 -3.97 -5.15
CA ARG A 764 15.00 -2.52 -5.30
C ARG A 764 16.19 -1.69 -4.82
N THR A 765 16.81 -2.09 -3.72
CA THR A 765 18.02 -1.45 -3.18
C THR A 765 19.20 -1.60 -4.14
N TYR A 766 19.43 -2.80 -4.67
CA TYR A 766 20.45 -3.05 -5.69
C TYR A 766 20.22 -2.17 -6.93
N TRP A 767 19.02 -2.19 -7.49
CA TRP A 767 18.64 -1.39 -8.67
C TRP A 767 18.86 0.10 -8.45
N THR A 768 18.35 0.64 -7.32
CA THR A 768 18.48 2.06 -7.00
C THR A 768 19.93 2.48 -6.79
N ASN A 769 20.74 1.63 -6.19
CA ASN A 769 22.16 1.89 -5.99
C ASN A 769 22.92 1.88 -7.33
N THR A 770 22.62 0.93 -8.20
CA THR A 770 23.17 0.85 -9.56
C THR A 770 22.80 2.12 -10.36
N ALA A 771 21.53 2.46 -10.40
CA ALA A 771 21.04 3.66 -11.08
C ALA A 771 21.67 4.96 -10.53
N TYR A 772 21.88 5.03 -9.21
CA TYR A 772 22.53 6.19 -8.58
C TYR A 772 24.01 6.30 -8.95
N GLN A 773 24.72 5.18 -9.03
CA GLN A 773 26.11 5.16 -9.50
C GLN A 773 26.19 5.59 -10.97
N ASP A 774 25.32 5.06 -11.82
CA ASP A 774 25.25 5.40 -13.23
C ASP A 774 24.93 6.89 -13.43
N LYS A 775 24.04 7.45 -12.64
CA LYS A 775 23.76 8.89 -12.62
C LYS A 775 24.97 9.75 -12.28
N LYS A 776 25.77 9.33 -11.30
CA LYS A 776 27.02 10.02 -10.94
C LYS A 776 28.02 9.99 -12.09
N THR A 777 28.20 8.81 -12.69
CA THR A 777 29.08 8.62 -13.86
C THR A 777 28.61 9.51 -15.02
N TYR A 778 27.34 9.47 -15.35
CA TYR A 778 26.75 10.30 -16.41
C TYR A 778 27.00 11.79 -16.18
N ASN A 779 26.73 12.30 -14.99
CA ASN A 779 26.94 13.70 -14.64
C ASN A 779 28.41 14.12 -14.68
N TYR A 780 29.32 13.23 -14.32
CA TYR A 780 30.77 13.47 -14.43
C TYR A 780 31.18 13.56 -15.90
N LEU A 781 30.80 12.57 -16.71
CA LEU A 781 31.09 12.57 -18.15
C LEU A 781 30.49 13.76 -18.89
N LEU A 782 29.29 14.21 -18.46
CA LEU A 782 28.65 15.40 -18.99
C LEU A 782 29.45 16.68 -18.65
N LYS A 783 30.11 16.76 -17.52
CA LYS A 783 31.05 17.86 -17.19
C LYS A 783 32.29 17.80 -18.07
N LEU A 784 32.85 16.62 -18.30
CA LEU A 784 33.99 16.46 -19.21
C LEU A 784 33.65 16.81 -20.65
N SER A 785 32.46 16.39 -21.09
CA SER A 785 32.03 16.69 -22.47
C SER A 785 32.00 18.19 -22.75
N LYS A 786 31.63 19.03 -21.78
CA LYS A 786 31.63 20.50 -21.93
C LYS A 786 33.04 21.06 -22.18
N LYS A 787 34.07 20.39 -21.65
CA LYS A 787 35.47 20.82 -21.81
C LYS A 787 36.11 20.28 -23.11
N TYR A 788 35.72 19.03 -23.52
CA TYR A 788 36.46 18.28 -24.56
C TYR A 788 35.63 17.91 -25.79
N LYS A 789 34.36 18.34 -25.90
CA LYS A 789 33.35 17.85 -26.89
C LYS A 789 33.84 17.85 -28.34
N ASP A 790 34.51 18.89 -28.78
CA ASP A 790 34.91 19.08 -30.17
C ASP A 790 36.38 18.67 -30.45
N LYS A 791 37.08 18.20 -29.39
CA LYS A 791 38.51 17.92 -29.47
C LYS A 791 38.84 16.43 -29.50
N VAL A 792 37.85 15.56 -29.19
CA VAL A 792 38.06 14.14 -28.89
C VAL A 792 37.40 13.24 -29.92
N GLU A 793 38.18 12.35 -30.53
CA GLU A 793 37.68 11.28 -31.40
C GLU A 793 37.72 9.89 -30.75
N LYS A 794 38.61 9.72 -29.76
CA LYS A 794 38.78 8.47 -29.04
C LYS A 794 38.80 8.68 -27.51
N VAL A 795 38.06 7.87 -26.76
CA VAL A 795 38.06 7.88 -25.30
C VAL A 795 38.50 6.53 -24.78
N TYR A 796 39.52 6.53 -23.93
CA TYR A 796 39.98 5.35 -23.19
C TYR A 796 39.52 5.47 -21.74
N VAL A 797 38.81 4.47 -21.23
CA VAL A 797 38.46 4.38 -19.81
C VAL A 797 39.16 3.16 -19.22
N ILE A 798 40.11 3.40 -18.33
CA ILE A 798 40.96 2.36 -17.73
C ILE A 798 40.53 2.08 -16.28
N ASN A 799 40.93 0.89 -15.78
CA ASN A 799 40.69 0.42 -14.41
C ASN A 799 39.20 0.32 -14.04
N VAL A 800 38.30 0.11 -15.04
CA VAL A 800 36.89 -0.15 -14.80
C VAL A 800 36.72 -1.55 -14.20
N PRO A 801 36.05 -1.70 -13.02
CA PRO A 801 35.80 -3.00 -12.41
C PRO A 801 34.90 -3.88 -13.29
N LYS A 802 35.12 -5.23 -13.24
CA LYS A 802 34.21 -6.17 -13.90
C LYS A 802 32.77 -5.98 -13.39
N GLY A 803 31.80 -5.95 -14.28
CA GLY A 803 30.39 -5.84 -13.96
C GLY A 803 29.90 -4.41 -13.63
N TYR A 804 30.71 -3.39 -13.92
CA TYR A 804 30.27 -2.00 -13.76
C TYR A 804 29.28 -1.61 -14.87
N THR A 805 28.02 -1.42 -14.50
CA THR A 805 26.88 -1.34 -15.42
C THR A 805 26.94 -0.22 -16.45
N SER A 806 27.51 0.92 -16.09
CA SER A 806 27.67 2.06 -17.01
C SER A 806 28.51 1.73 -18.26
N PHE A 807 29.33 0.69 -18.22
CA PHE A 807 30.27 0.34 -19.30
C PHE A 807 30.15 -1.10 -19.80
N THR A 808 29.24 -1.93 -19.27
CA THR A 808 29.15 -3.35 -19.63
C THR A 808 28.28 -3.65 -20.82
N ASN A 809 27.20 -2.90 -21.03
CA ASN A 809 26.27 -3.11 -22.13
C ASN A 809 26.53 -2.12 -23.28
N GLY A 810 27.34 -2.57 -24.25
CA GLY A 810 27.79 -1.76 -25.36
C GLY A 810 28.88 -0.77 -24.96
N PRO A 811 30.15 -1.08 -25.27
CA PRO A 811 31.26 -0.28 -24.84
C PRO A 811 31.13 1.14 -25.37
N GLY A 812 30.89 2.09 -24.48
CA GLY A 812 30.94 3.50 -24.81
C GLY A 812 29.62 4.24 -24.98
N PHE A 813 28.47 3.61 -24.97
CA PHE A 813 27.18 4.31 -25.17
C PHE A 813 26.94 5.45 -24.18
N ILE A 814 27.33 5.31 -22.92
CA ILE A 814 27.22 6.40 -21.94
C ILE A 814 28.12 7.59 -22.33
N ILE A 815 29.28 7.38 -22.94
CA ILE A 815 30.19 8.41 -23.40
C ILE A 815 29.62 9.07 -24.67
N ASN A 816 29.19 8.28 -25.65
CA ASN A 816 28.57 8.77 -26.86
C ASN A 816 27.35 9.66 -26.55
N SER A 817 26.52 9.26 -25.60
CA SER A 817 25.38 10.04 -25.14
C SER A 817 25.79 11.35 -24.45
N THR A 818 26.74 11.32 -23.53
CA THR A 818 27.18 12.51 -22.78
C THR A 818 27.94 13.52 -23.64
N PHE A 819 28.75 13.03 -24.58
CA PHE A 819 29.43 13.88 -25.55
C PHE A 819 28.55 14.30 -26.74
N ASN A 820 27.34 13.80 -26.80
CA ASN A 820 26.41 14.02 -27.89
C ASN A 820 27.05 13.73 -29.27
N ASN A 821 27.83 12.66 -29.36
CA ASN A 821 28.58 12.29 -30.55
C ASN A 821 28.67 10.75 -30.68
N PRO A 822 27.88 10.14 -31.58
CA PRO A 822 27.87 8.70 -31.77
C PRO A 822 29.13 8.14 -32.47
N LYS A 823 29.99 9.01 -33.02
CA LYS A 823 31.19 8.62 -33.76
C LYS A 823 32.43 8.45 -32.89
N ILE A 824 32.36 8.84 -31.59
CA ILE A 824 33.49 8.67 -30.68
C ILE A 824 33.73 7.18 -30.47
N LYS A 825 34.96 6.73 -30.72
CA LYS A 825 35.42 5.38 -30.45
C LYS A 825 35.80 5.26 -28.98
N VAL A 826 35.18 4.30 -28.27
CA VAL A 826 35.41 4.11 -26.84
C VAL A 826 36.09 2.78 -26.60
N TYR A 827 37.13 2.80 -25.77
CA TYR A 827 37.95 1.64 -25.40
C TYR A 827 37.91 1.47 -23.87
N ILE A 828 37.41 0.34 -23.40
CA ILE A 828 37.28 0.05 -21.98
C ILE A 828 38.37 -0.93 -21.56
N ASN A 829 39.13 -0.58 -20.50
CA ASN A 829 40.23 -1.36 -19.97
C ASN A 829 41.36 -1.72 -20.99
N GLN A 830 41.42 -1.01 -22.09
CA GLN A 830 42.53 -1.14 -23.06
C GLN A 830 43.60 -0.09 -22.75
N LYS A 831 44.86 -0.52 -22.70
CA LYS A 831 45.99 0.36 -22.38
C LYS A 831 46.85 0.73 -23.59
N ASN A 832 46.50 0.27 -24.78
CA ASN A 832 47.22 0.57 -26.04
C ASN A 832 46.78 1.92 -26.62
N TYR A 833 47.12 3.00 -25.97
CA TYR A 833 46.87 4.35 -26.46
C TYR A 833 48.19 5.11 -26.71
N ASP A 834 48.23 5.84 -27.82
CA ASP A 834 49.34 6.69 -28.12
C ASP A 834 49.21 8.03 -27.38
N LEU A 835 50.20 8.27 -26.49
CA LEU A 835 50.21 9.53 -25.71
C LEU A 835 50.46 10.78 -26.55
N ASN A 836 50.87 10.66 -27.83
CA ASN A 836 51.14 11.79 -28.73
C ASN A 836 49.91 12.15 -29.56
N ASP A 837 48.87 11.32 -29.61
CA ASP A 837 47.62 11.62 -30.33
C ASP A 837 46.81 12.69 -29.57
N GLU A 838 46.70 13.92 -30.14
CA GLU A 838 45.98 15.08 -29.53
C GLU A 838 44.47 14.89 -29.42
N LYS A 839 43.91 13.91 -30.16
CA LYS A 839 42.43 13.65 -30.19
C LYS A 839 42.00 12.55 -29.21
N ILE A 840 42.81 12.20 -28.24
CA ILE A 840 42.55 11.16 -27.26
C ILE A 840 42.25 11.73 -25.90
N LEU A 841 41.16 11.23 -25.26
CA LEU A 841 40.86 11.44 -23.83
C LEU A 841 41.09 10.16 -23.08
N VAL A 842 41.94 10.17 -22.06
CA VAL A 842 42.18 9.02 -21.18
C VAL A 842 41.62 9.32 -19.79
N ILE A 843 40.68 8.50 -19.34
CA ILE A 843 39.98 8.60 -18.05
C ILE A 843 40.34 7.39 -17.20
N ASP A 844 40.97 7.59 -16.06
CA ASP A 844 41.20 6.55 -15.06
C ASP A 844 39.97 6.45 -14.13
N TYR A 845 39.38 5.26 -14.08
CA TYR A 845 38.26 4.98 -13.20
C TYR A 845 38.79 4.61 -11.80
N ASN A 846 38.59 5.53 -10.85
CA ASN A 846 38.79 5.20 -9.42
C ASN A 846 37.41 5.26 -8.73
N LYS A 847 37.08 4.31 -7.87
CA LYS A 847 35.76 4.13 -7.21
C LYS A 847 35.13 5.40 -6.64
N THR A 848 35.94 6.40 -6.32
CA THR A 848 35.48 7.65 -5.69
C THR A 848 35.67 8.88 -6.57
N ASN A 849 36.70 8.93 -7.42
CA ASN A 849 37.03 10.09 -8.26
C ASN A 849 37.64 9.64 -9.58
N TYR A 850 36.99 10.00 -10.68
CA TYR A 850 37.59 9.84 -12.01
C TYR A 850 38.75 10.82 -12.18
N LYS A 851 39.88 10.36 -12.70
CA LYS A 851 41.02 11.20 -13.00
C LYS A 851 41.27 11.24 -14.50
N VAL A 852 41.31 12.43 -15.07
CA VAL A 852 41.73 12.62 -16.46
C VAL A 852 43.23 12.52 -16.46
N LEU A 853 43.80 11.55 -17.20
CA LEU A 853 45.24 11.37 -17.37
C LEU A 853 45.79 12.10 -18.55
N LYS A 854 44.98 12.25 -19.62
CA LYS A 854 45.34 12.98 -20.80
C LYS A 854 44.06 13.56 -21.50
N GLY A 855 44.14 14.78 -22.00
CA GLY A 855 43.01 15.45 -22.67
C GLY A 855 43.16 16.95 -22.81
N GLU A 856 44.42 17.46 -22.74
CA GLU A 856 44.71 18.88 -22.99
C GLU A 856 45.04 19.13 -24.46
#